data_f380180881721f6970744b381dd29c14
#
_entry.id   f380180881721f6970744b381dd29c14
#
_cell.length_a   1.000
_cell.length_b   1.000
_cell.length_c   1.000
_cell.angle_alpha   90.00
_cell.angle_beta   90.00
_cell.angle_gamma   90.00
#
_symmetry.space_group_name_H-M   'P 1'
#
loop_
_entity.id
_entity.type
_entity.pdbx_description
1 polymer ?
#
loop_
_entity_poly.entity_id
_entity_poly.type
_entity_poly.pdbx_seq_one_letter_code
_entity_poly.pdbx_strand_id
1 'polypeptide(L)'
;MKKFSIRVVLIISVLFIAFGSANVSIAQERDTTNKLPEEELGSLDTSNIIAEEVAQEKPAEVENLEEVPTTDELMQNPEVLEQPVADSDDTDLTVVNSGAYWTLYYNTANGEYSLRMFGNVPSSKPSAWNSYLKRIKHIEIEEATLTGNFASYFKTTTDGFRVLESVRIEQCNLSGVTSFASAFYSSTLQKVIIRDNDYPTAPSLLTTESMFSYATNLTEIDLSGLDTSAVTNMYNMFNRCSALEELDVSHFDTSSVTNMSYMFYDNRNLEVLDVSNFDTSSVTTMQSMFDECNSLEILDVSNWDTSSVTNMYAMFRYCTSLKELAVSNWETSSVTTMGVQFAYCTSLKELDISNFDTSSVTNMYAMFVGSAGLEELDVSNFDTSSVTNMQAMFENCTGLGELDVSNFDTSSVTTMQKMFDGCTSLEELDLSNFDTSSVTTMAYMFRNCTALKSLYLDHFTTPKTITDMFTGTTALTYLFVSHNLIGFAGLENTSWYDEKNWVQFSNYAQLQSYHWKQSEPTGYRKGAFLSLTMDAMGGQFEDMEEQKVQNKVSGEYWDEIVPVKEGHYFDGWYLDRNFTNKFDFSLPATVSATLYAKWVENYTVVIPASISLNEATELKVEGINRGSKTLSVGLNRTATSVSESNELTLANTADTTIQCLAPLSWDGSENNPKNAILTLAPGLEITEGDAVMAIETPENIQAGTYTGNLVFSINYE
;
A
#
# COMPACT_ATOMS: atom_id res chain seq x y z
N MET A 1 -22.92 -14.65 3.18
CA MET A 1 -22.29 -15.93 3.56
C MET A 1 -20.86 -15.86 3.05
N LYS A 2 -19.94 -15.34 3.89
CA LYS A 2 -18.52 -15.19 3.51
C LYS A 2 -17.85 -16.57 3.55
N LYS A 3 -17.24 -16.97 2.44
CA LYS A 3 -16.41 -18.17 2.35
C LYS A 3 -14.99 -17.79 2.77
N PHE A 4 -14.53 -18.30 3.91
CA PHE A 4 -13.10 -18.31 4.26
C PHE A 4 -12.44 -19.48 3.53
N SER A 5 -11.39 -19.21 2.79
CA SER A 5 -10.53 -20.20 2.13
C SER A 5 -9.21 -20.26 2.90
N ILE A 6 -9.01 -21.34 3.66
CA ILE A 6 -7.72 -21.62 4.34
C ILE A 6 -6.87 -22.42 3.35
N ARG A 7 -5.75 -21.87 2.90
CA ARG A 7 -4.72 -22.64 2.17
C ARG A 7 -3.70 -23.18 3.16
N VAL A 8 -3.66 -24.50 3.29
CA VAL A 8 -2.60 -25.24 3.97
C VAL A 8 -1.48 -25.50 2.98
N VAL A 9 -0.29 -24.93 3.24
CA VAL A 9 0.92 -25.21 2.45
C VAL A 9 1.66 -26.40 3.08
N LEU A 10 1.77 -27.48 2.33
CA LEU A 10 2.53 -28.68 2.69
C LEU A 10 3.97 -28.55 2.17
N ILE A 11 4.94 -28.42 3.06
CA ILE A 11 6.37 -28.39 2.68
C ILE A 11 6.90 -29.82 2.69
N ILE A 12 7.31 -30.30 1.51
CA ILE A 12 8.07 -31.56 1.37
C ILE A 12 9.55 -31.19 1.22
N SER A 13 10.36 -31.54 2.22
CA SER A 13 11.81 -31.40 2.19
C SER A 13 12.42 -32.60 1.45
N VAL A 14 13.20 -32.34 0.41
CA VAL A 14 14.11 -33.33 -0.21
C VAL A 14 15.53 -32.86 -0.03
N LEU A 15 16.31 -33.68 0.64
CA LEU A 15 17.73 -33.50 0.98
C LEU A 15 18.59 -33.92 -0.21
N PHE A 16 19.51 -33.08 -0.70
CA PHE A 16 20.67 -33.52 -1.48
C PHE A 16 21.96 -32.89 -0.94
N ILE A 17 22.89 -33.77 -0.60
CA ILE A 17 24.25 -33.46 -0.17
C ILE A 17 25.19 -33.46 -1.40
N ALA A 18 26.00 -32.43 -1.59
CA ALA A 18 27.27 -32.58 -2.33
C ALA A 18 28.29 -31.55 -1.87
N PHE A 19 29.49 -32.05 -1.59
CA PHE A 19 30.68 -31.36 -1.12
C PHE A 19 31.40 -30.55 -2.23
N GLY A 20 32.08 -29.47 -1.82
CA GLY A 20 33.07 -28.81 -2.69
C GLY A 20 33.65 -27.56 -2.06
N SER A 21 34.83 -27.70 -1.47
CA SER A 21 35.66 -26.64 -0.90
C SER A 21 36.45 -25.87 -1.93
N ALA A 22 36.55 -24.55 -1.80
CA ALA A 22 37.72 -23.78 -2.27
C ALA A 22 37.85 -22.45 -1.52
N ASN A 23 39.02 -22.28 -0.89
CA ASN A 23 39.49 -21.06 -0.25
C ASN A 23 39.92 -20.02 -1.28
N VAL A 24 39.67 -18.74 -1.06
CA VAL A 24 40.57 -17.64 -1.45
C VAL A 24 40.44 -16.45 -0.49
N SER A 25 41.59 -15.84 -0.27
CA SER A 25 42.04 -14.98 0.78
C SER A 25 41.55 -13.52 0.70
N ILE A 26 41.62 -12.91 1.86
CA ILE A 26 41.44 -11.53 2.30
C ILE A 26 42.42 -10.56 1.67
N ALA A 27 41.95 -9.36 1.34
CA ALA A 27 42.79 -8.15 1.40
C ALA A 27 41.96 -7.02 2.05
N GLN A 28 42.48 -6.54 3.18
CA GLN A 28 42.05 -5.31 3.84
C GLN A 28 42.71 -4.10 3.13
N GLU A 29 41.96 -3.03 2.95
CA GLU A 29 42.57 -1.70 3.01
C GLU A 29 41.59 -0.67 3.61
N ARG A 30 42.21 0.25 4.35
CA ARG A 30 41.62 1.24 5.27
C ARG A 30 41.32 2.57 4.58
N ASP A 31 40.21 3.17 5.06
CA ASP A 31 40.14 4.56 5.52
C ASP A 31 40.48 5.72 4.55
N THR A 32 39.49 6.55 4.26
CA THR A 32 39.64 8.01 4.43
C THR A 32 38.26 8.69 4.38
N THR A 33 38.07 9.54 5.36
CA THR A 33 37.02 10.54 5.54
C THR A 33 36.81 11.44 4.32
N ASN A 34 35.56 11.59 3.87
CA ASN A 34 35.16 12.81 3.17
C ASN A 34 33.73 13.21 3.55
N LYS A 35 33.66 14.34 4.25
CA LYS A 35 32.42 15.12 4.43
C LYS A 35 31.98 15.65 3.08
N LEU A 36 30.75 15.41 2.69
CA LEU A 36 30.04 16.14 1.65
C LEU A 36 29.02 17.11 2.30
N PRO A 37 28.77 18.27 1.66
CA PRO A 37 27.99 19.36 2.26
C PRO A 37 26.49 19.07 2.26
N GLU A 38 25.82 19.63 3.26
CA GLU A 38 24.37 19.75 3.34
C GLU A 38 23.88 20.58 2.15
N GLU A 39 23.19 19.94 1.20
CA GLU A 39 22.33 20.63 0.23
C GLU A 39 20.87 20.52 0.66
N GLU A 40 20.25 21.67 0.67
CA GLU A 40 18.91 21.98 1.11
C GLU A 40 17.85 21.08 0.49
N LEU A 41 16.96 20.53 1.30
CA LEU A 41 15.69 19.94 0.92
C LEU A 41 14.76 21.05 0.39
N GLY A 42 14.92 21.39 -0.90
CA GLY A 42 13.91 22.13 -1.63
C GLY A 42 12.70 21.24 -1.88
N SER A 43 11.51 21.73 -1.51
CA SER A 43 10.24 21.20 -1.97
C SER A 43 10.30 21.04 -3.49
N LEU A 44 10.06 19.83 -4.01
CA LEU A 44 9.92 19.59 -5.44
C LEU A 44 8.67 20.31 -5.95
N ASP A 45 8.87 21.54 -6.42
CA ASP A 45 7.93 22.25 -7.26
C ASP A 45 7.95 21.59 -8.64
N THR A 46 6.92 20.80 -8.92
CA THR A 46 6.77 20.07 -10.18
C THR A 46 6.54 20.99 -11.39
N SER A 47 6.48 22.31 -11.18
CA SER A 47 6.35 23.32 -12.24
C SER A 47 7.59 23.48 -13.12
N ASN A 48 8.75 22.91 -12.74
CA ASN A 48 10.01 23.10 -13.47
C ASN A 48 10.34 22.03 -14.53
N ILE A 49 9.56 20.96 -14.66
CA ILE A 49 9.85 19.91 -15.69
C ILE A 49 9.19 20.22 -17.04
N ILE A 50 8.24 21.16 -17.09
CA ILE A 50 7.51 21.54 -18.31
C ILE A 50 8.04 22.84 -18.95
N ALA A 51 9.02 23.51 -18.33
CA ALA A 51 9.44 24.86 -18.70
C ALA A 51 10.47 24.94 -19.85
N GLU A 52 10.94 23.84 -20.41
CA GLU A 52 12.00 23.92 -21.45
C GLU A 52 11.52 23.90 -22.92
N GLU A 53 10.22 23.74 -23.20
CA GLU A 53 9.72 23.74 -24.59
C GLU A 53 8.68 24.81 -24.92
N VAL A 54 8.25 25.67 -24.00
CA VAL A 54 7.34 26.78 -24.31
C VAL A 54 8.08 28.08 -24.05
N ALA A 55 8.53 28.70 -25.12
CA ALA A 55 9.07 30.08 -25.08
C ALA A 55 8.07 31.01 -24.38
N GLN A 56 8.39 31.43 -23.15
CA GLN A 56 7.56 32.33 -22.37
C GLN A 56 7.54 33.72 -22.99
N GLU A 57 6.47 34.06 -23.70
CA GLU A 57 6.09 35.45 -23.84
C GLU A 57 5.16 35.80 -22.64
N LYS A 58 5.71 36.47 -21.66
CA LYS A 58 4.98 37.04 -20.51
C LYS A 58 4.00 38.09 -21.01
N PRO A 59 2.74 38.17 -20.55
CA PRO A 59 1.83 39.26 -20.88
C PRO A 59 2.46 40.59 -20.51
N ALA A 60 2.35 41.58 -21.40
CA ALA A 60 2.90 42.92 -21.19
C ALA A 60 2.21 43.62 -19.99
N GLU A 61 2.98 44.07 -19.03
CA GLU A 61 2.52 44.93 -17.92
C GLU A 61 1.94 46.25 -18.53
N VAL A 62 0.80 46.67 -17.97
CA VAL A 62 0.10 47.91 -18.40
C VAL A 62 0.90 49.12 -17.86
N GLU A 63 1.74 49.73 -18.67
CA GLU A 63 2.31 51.03 -18.37
C GLU A 63 1.28 52.17 -18.58
N ASN A 64 1.35 53.23 -17.79
CA ASN A 64 0.45 54.38 -17.78
C ASN A 64 0.26 54.97 -19.18
N LEU A 65 -1.00 55.19 -19.53
CA LEU A 65 -1.43 55.84 -20.78
C LEU A 65 -0.97 57.30 -20.81
N GLU A 66 -0.22 57.69 -21.81
CA GLU A 66 -0.01 59.09 -22.16
C GLU A 66 -1.32 59.81 -22.52
N GLU A 67 -1.39 61.14 -22.31
CA GLU A 67 -2.58 61.98 -22.42
C GLU A 67 -3.36 61.83 -23.75
N VAL A 68 -4.67 61.78 -23.63
CA VAL A 68 -5.62 61.64 -24.74
C VAL A 68 -5.66 62.92 -25.52
N PRO A 69 -5.50 62.91 -26.88
CA PRO A 69 -5.76 64.11 -27.71
C PRO A 69 -7.21 64.53 -27.58
N THR A 70 -7.44 65.82 -27.47
CA THR A 70 -8.78 66.38 -27.37
C THR A 70 -9.54 66.32 -28.72
N THR A 71 -10.88 66.31 -28.67
CA THR A 71 -11.79 66.11 -29.75
C THR A 71 -11.58 67.07 -30.93
N ASP A 72 -10.88 68.21 -30.76
CA ASP A 72 -10.65 69.23 -31.80
C ASP A 72 -9.55 68.90 -32.81
N GLU A 73 -8.65 67.91 -32.47
CA GLU A 73 -7.58 67.54 -33.42
C GLU A 73 -7.98 66.43 -34.42
N LEU A 74 -9.16 65.82 -34.26
CA LEU A 74 -9.63 64.69 -35.08
C LEU A 74 -10.52 65.12 -36.30
N MET A 75 -10.85 66.39 -36.48
CA MET A 75 -11.85 66.87 -37.46
C MET A 75 -11.30 67.33 -38.82
N GLN A 76 -10.11 66.91 -39.26
CA GLN A 76 -9.58 67.34 -40.56
C GLN A 76 -9.24 66.15 -41.48
N ASN A 77 -10.20 65.65 -42.23
CA ASN A 77 -10.21 65.31 -43.68
C ASN A 77 -11.42 64.45 -44.07
N PRO A 78 -12.28 64.85 -44.99
CA PRO A 78 -13.40 64.07 -45.48
C PRO A 78 -13.22 63.62 -46.94
N GLU A 79 -13.02 62.35 -47.22
CA GLU A 79 -13.49 61.73 -48.45
C GLU A 79 -14.58 60.71 -48.08
N VAL A 80 -15.83 61.07 -48.43
CA VAL A 80 -17.02 60.29 -48.07
C VAL A 80 -17.25 59.22 -49.15
N LEU A 81 -17.09 57.97 -48.83
CA LEU A 81 -17.71 56.86 -49.52
C LEU A 81 -19.02 56.52 -48.77
N GLU A 82 -20.09 56.11 -49.47
CA GLU A 82 -21.39 55.77 -48.88
C GLU A 82 -21.25 54.79 -47.74
N GLN A 83 -21.65 55.27 -46.55
CA GLN A 83 -21.55 54.50 -45.32
C GLN A 83 -22.86 53.75 -45.07
N PRO A 84 -22.82 52.53 -44.43
CA PRO A 84 -24.05 51.95 -43.91
C PRO A 84 -24.63 52.90 -42.86
N VAL A 85 -25.92 53.09 -42.92
CA VAL A 85 -26.68 53.98 -42.04
C VAL A 85 -26.58 53.41 -40.62
N ALA A 86 -26.08 54.21 -39.67
CA ALA A 86 -26.11 53.88 -38.27
C ALA A 86 -27.56 53.59 -37.85
N ASP A 87 -27.79 52.50 -37.11
CA ASP A 87 -29.10 52.17 -36.60
C ASP A 87 -29.58 53.36 -35.71
N SER A 88 -30.88 53.68 -35.74
CA SER A 88 -31.45 54.90 -35.14
C SER A 88 -31.33 55.05 -33.63
N ASP A 89 -30.74 54.06 -32.95
CA ASP A 89 -30.56 54.02 -31.49
C ASP A 89 -29.12 54.38 -31.00
N ASP A 90 -28.14 54.57 -31.91
CA ASP A 90 -26.72 54.83 -31.60
C ASP A 90 -26.39 56.35 -31.58
N THR A 91 -27.17 57.17 -30.92
CA THR A 91 -27.02 58.68 -30.87
C THR A 91 -25.67 59.10 -30.23
N ASP A 92 -24.97 58.24 -29.51
CA ASP A 92 -23.73 58.58 -28.83
C ASP A 92 -22.46 58.16 -29.59
N LEU A 93 -22.59 57.52 -30.76
CA LEU A 93 -21.46 57.10 -31.60
C LEU A 93 -21.02 58.17 -32.58
N THR A 94 -19.74 58.51 -32.49
CA THR A 94 -19.10 59.45 -33.47
C THR A 94 -18.12 58.67 -34.33
N VAL A 95 -18.20 58.82 -35.67
CA VAL A 95 -17.22 58.19 -36.57
C VAL A 95 -15.89 58.95 -36.47
N VAL A 96 -14.84 58.14 -36.12
CA VAL A 96 -13.47 58.66 -35.98
C VAL A 96 -12.67 58.48 -37.28
N ASN A 97 -12.81 57.30 -37.90
CA ASN A 97 -12.13 56.94 -39.14
C ASN A 97 -12.87 55.79 -39.82
N SER A 98 -12.67 55.62 -41.12
CA SER A 98 -13.31 54.58 -41.90
C SER A 98 -12.46 54.13 -43.11
N GLY A 99 -12.77 52.92 -43.61
CA GLY A 99 -12.17 52.37 -44.84
C GLY A 99 -13.18 51.56 -45.65
N ALA A 100 -12.73 50.82 -46.65
CA ALA A 100 -13.61 50.11 -47.59
C ALA A 100 -14.48 49.03 -46.92
N TYR A 101 -14.05 48.45 -45.76
CA TYR A 101 -14.71 47.35 -45.09
C TYR A 101 -14.75 47.54 -43.57
N TRP A 102 -14.50 48.76 -43.04
CA TRP A 102 -14.50 49.04 -41.63
C TRP A 102 -14.82 50.49 -41.32
N THR A 103 -15.39 50.72 -40.12
CA THR A 103 -15.63 52.04 -39.52
C THR A 103 -15.22 51.98 -38.02
N LEU A 104 -14.43 52.95 -37.60
CA LEU A 104 -14.04 53.17 -36.23
C LEU A 104 -14.92 54.22 -35.59
N TYR A 105 -15.55 53.89 -34.48
CA TYR A 105 -16.42 54.75 -33.71
C TYR A 105 -15.80 55.09 -32.35
N TYR A 106 -16.15 56.28 -31.87
CA TYR A 106 -15.93 56.70 -30.49
C TYR A 106 -17.28 56.93 -29.83
N ASN A 107 -17.54 56.28 -28.72
CA ASN A 107 -18.76 56.46 -27.97
C ASN A 107 -18.55 57.61 -26.97
N THR A 108 -19.32 58.71 -27.16
CA THR A 108 -19.20 59.92 -26.35
C THR A 108 -19.80 59.79 -24.95
N ALA A 109 -20.63 58.77 -24.70
CA ALA A 109 -21.23 58.52 -23.39
C ALA A 109 -20.28 57.85 -22.44
N ASN A 110 -19.46 56.87 -22.90
CA ASN A 110 -18.57 56.06 -22.05
C ASN A 110 -17.08 56.23 -22.37
N GLY A 111 -16.71 56.93 -23.47
CA GLY A 111 -15.34 57.17 -23.83
C GLY A 111 -14.63 56.01 -24.55
N GLU A 112 -15.36 55.03 -25.07
CA GLU A 112 -14.82 53.80 -25.63
C GLU A 112 -14.73 53.82 -27.16
N TYR A 113 -13.76 53.09 -27.71
CA TYR A 113 -13.60 52.90 -29.14
C TYR A 113 -14.12 51.53 -29.56
N SER A 114 -14.98 51.50 -30.60
CA SER A 114 -15.47 50.27 -31.24
C SER A 114 -15.16 50.28 -32.74
N LEU A 115 -14.82 49.08 -33.26
CA LEU A 115 -14.52 48.86 -34.67
C LEU A 115 -15.60 47.97 -35.27
N ARG A 116 -16.37 48.51 -36.23
CA ARG A 116 -17.32 47.71 -37.01
C ARG A 116 -16.71 47.35 -38.37
N MET A 117 -16.85 46.06 -38.75
CA MET A 117 -16.36 45.54 -40.03
C MET A 117 -17.49 44.91 -40.84
N PHE A 118 -17.45 45.02 -42.13
CA PHE A 118 -18.52 44.60 -43.05
C PHE A 118 -17.96 44.25 -44.43
N GLY A 119 -18.75 43.64 -45.31
CA GLY A 119 -18.38 43.32 -46.69
C GLY A 119 -17.20 42.33 -46.77
N ASN A 120 -16.22 42.56 -47.61
CA ASN A 120 -15.08 41.67 -47.76
C ASN A 120 -13.94 42.03 -46.78
N VAL A 121 -13.81 41.28 -45.69
CA VAL A 121 -12.81 41.51 -44.66
C VAL A 121 -11.56 40.65 -44.93
N PRO A 122 -10.41 41.27 -45.25
CA PRO A 122 -9.16 40.54 -45.47
C PRO A 122 -8.48 40.13 -44.16
N SER A 123 -7.65 39.10 -44.22
CA SER A 123 -6.84 38.63 -43.09
C SER A 123 -5.67 39.54 -42.69
N SER A 124 -5.50 40.70 -43.35
CA SER A 124 -4.47 41.69 -43.01
C SER A 124 -5.09 42.94 -42.41
N LYS A 125 -4.52 43.44 -41.31
CA LYS A 125 -4.96 44.68 -40.65
C LYS A 125 -4.52 45.91 -41.41
N PRO A 126 -5.42 46.92 -41.64
CA PRO A 126 -5.01 48.18 -42.25
C PRO A 126 -4.03 48.96 -41.36
N SER A 127 -3.03 49.56 -41.93
CA SER A 127 -2.10 50.45 -41.20
C SER A 127 -2.81 51.67 -40.56
N ALA A 128 -3.96 52.05 -41.07
CA ALA A 128 -4.80 53.12 -40.52
C ALA A 128 -5.27 52.83 -39.08
N TRP A 129 -5.26 51.54 -38.63
CA TRP A 129 -5.63 51.17 -37.29
C TRP A 129 -4.51 51.37 -36.26
N ASN A 130 -3.24 51.51 -36.68
CA ASN A 130 -2.07 51.48 -35.77
C ASN A 130 -2.13 52.50 -34.64
N SER A 131 -2.71 53.72 -34.93
CA SER A 131 -2.89 54.74 -33.88
C SER A 131 -4.03 54.48 -32.90
N TYR A 132 -4.93 53.51 -33.22
CA TYR A 132 -6.13 53.21 -32.42
C TYR A 132 -6.11 51.82 -31.78
N LEU A 133 -5.26 50.88 -32.24
CA LEU A 133 -5.21 49.52 -31.77
C LEU A 133 -5.15 49.40 -30.22
N LYS A 134 -4.45 50.36 -29.60
CA LYS A 134 -4.30 50.38 -28.12
C LYS A 134 -5.53 50.90 -27.37
N ARG A 135 -6.59 51.33 -28.10
CA ARG A 135 -7.79 51.96 -27.52
C ARG A 135 -9.07 51.22 -27.90
N ILE A 136 -9.05 50.37 -28.92
CA ILE A 136 -10.22 49.62 -29.38
C ILE A 136 -10.56 48.58 -28.33
N LYS A 137 -11.76 48.69 -27.76
CA LYS A 137 -12.32 47.75 -26.76
C LYS A 137 -13.25 46.74 -27.40
N HIS A 138 -13.99 47.10 -28.43
CA HIS A 138 -15.03 46.27 -29.01
C HIS A 138 -14.84 46.16 -30.53
N ILE A 139 -15.01 44.91 -31.03
CA ILE A 139 -15.00 44.64 -32.47
C ILE A 139 -16.30 43.93 -32.83
N GLU A 140 -16.99 44.44 -33.84
CA GLU A 140 -18.21 43.86 -34.40
C GLU A 140 -17.99 43.60 -35.89
N ILE A 141 -18.23 42.39 -36.35
CA ILE A 141 -18.13 41.97 -37.74
C ILE A 141 -19.48 41.36 -38.11
N GLU A 142 -20.21 42.04 -38.96
CA GLU A 142 -21.56 41.65 -39.33
C GLU A 142 -21.73 41.72 -40.85
N GLU A 143 -22.57 40.82 -41.43
CA GLU A 143 -22.87 40.72 -42.84
C GLU A 143 -21.60 40.75 -43.71
N ALA A 144 -20.53 40.08 -43.30
CA ALA A 144 -19.21 40.10 -43.89
C ALA A 144 -18.79 38.75 -44.48
N THR A 145 -17.87 38.80 -45.45
CA THR A 145 -17.16 37.62 -45.94
C THR A 145 -15.72 37.71 -45.48
N LEU A 146 -15.29 36.77 -44.65
CA LEU A 146 -13.93 36.64 -44.13
C LEU A 146 -13.17 35.61 -44.97
N THR A 147 -11.97 35.96 -45.43
CA THR A 147 -11.14 35.04 -46.23
C THR A 147 -9.67 35.11 -45.83
N GLY A 148 -9.03 33.93 -45.81
CA GLY A 148 -7.61 33.82 -45.55
C GLY A 148 -7.27 33.41 -44.10
N ASN A 149 -6.05 33.70 -43.70
CA ASN A 149 -5.50 33.30 -42.40
C ASN A 149 -5.67 34.41 -41.37
N PHE A 150 -6.58 34.22 -40.39
CA PHE A 150 -6.83 35.12 -39.27
C PHE A 150 -5.99 34.79 -38.03
N ALA A 151 -4.92 34.03 -38.15
CA ALA A 151 -4.03 33.72 -37.02
C ALA A 151 -3.55 35.03 -36.35
N SER A 152 -3.69 35.07 -35.02
CA SER A 152 -3.33 36.23 -34.18
C SER A 152 -4.03 37.55 -34.55
N TYR A 153 -5.16 37.51 -35.31
CA TYR A 153 -5.77 38.72 -35.82
C TYR A 153 -6.34 39.65 -34.72
N PHE A 154 -6.97 39.08 -33.68
CA PHE A 154 -7.52 39.81 -32.53
C PHE A 154 -6.62 39.69 -31.29
N LYS A 155 -5.43 39.09 -31.43
CA LYS A 155 -4.48 38.88 -30.32
C LYS A 155 -4.07 40.19 -29.67
N THR A 156 -4.11 40.23 -28.33
CA THR A 156 -3.56 41.34 -27.54
C THR A 156 -2.04 41.28 -27.53
N THR A 157 -1.39 42.35 -27.94
CA THR A 157 0.08 42.46 -27.93
C THR A 157 0.47 43.91 -27.61
N THR A 158 1.73 44.16 -27.26
CA THR A 158 2.24 45.53 -27.03
C THR A 158 2.04 46.45 -28.21
N ASP A 159 2.07 45.94 -29.46
CA ASP A 159 1.94 46.68 -30.72
C ASP A 159 0.58 46.46 -31.39
N GLY A 160 -0.27 45.55 -30.83
CA GLY A 160 -1.62 45.24 -31.34
C GLY A 160 -2.73 45.80 -30.46
N PHE A 161 -3.86 45.07 -30.43
CA PHE A 161 -4.95 45.38 -29.52
C PHE A 161 -4.44 45.24 -28.06
N ARG A 162 -4.72 46.23 -27.24
CA ARG A 162 -4.17 46.27 -25.85
C ARG A 162 -5.25 46.17 -24.80
N VAL A 163 -6.44 46.62 -25.13
CA VAL A 163 -7.58 46.72 -24.21
C VAL A 163 -8.85 46.10 -24.80
N LEU A 164 -8.70 45.14 -25.74
CA LEU A 164 -9.82 44.49 -26.38
C LEU A 164 -10.61 43.67 -25.39
N GLU A 165 -11.88 43.98 -25.18
CA GLU A 165 -12.78 43.37 -24.22
C GLU A 165 -13.82 42.47 -24.90
N SER A 166 -14.27 42.80 -26.13
CA SER A 166 -15.23 41.97 -26.85
C SER A 166 -15.01 41.86 -28.35
N VAL A 167 -15.35 40.68 -28.91
CA VAL A 167 -15.41 40.43 -30.35
C VAL A 167 -16.71 39.73 -30.71
N ARG A 168 -17.44 40.23 -31.71
CA ARG A 168 -18.64 39.60 -32.27
C ARG A 168 -18.42 39.34 -33.76
N ILE A 169 -18.75 38.17 -34.27
CA ILE A 169 -18.71 37.75 -35.68
C ILE A 169 -20.04 37.06 -35.98
N GLU A 170 -20.95 37.78 -36.54
CA GLU A 170 -22.31 37.32 -36.74
C GLU A 170 -22.77 37.53 -38.20
N GLN A 171 -23.63 36.63 -38.71
CA GLN A 171 -24.22 36.71 -40.06
C GLN A 171 -23.15 36.81 -41.16
N CYS A 172 -21.99 36.17 -40.95
CA CYS A 172 -20.84 36.25 -41.83
C CYS A 172 -20.65 34.96 -42.64
N ASN A 173 -20.07 35.08 -43.83
CA ASN A 173 -19.54 33.91 -44.55
C ASN A 173 -18.11 33.65 -44.10
N LEU A 174 -17.90 32.51 -43.44
CA LEU A 174 -16.60 32.08 -42.91
C LEU A 174 -15.97 30.96 -43.75
N SER A 175 -16.57 30.48 -44.86
CA SER A 175 -16.08 29.35 -45.66
C SER A 175 -14.63 29.51 -46.10
N GLY A 176 -14.17 30.77 -46.34
CA GLY A 176 -12.82 31.07 -46.81
C GLY A 176 -11.79 31.27 -45.71
N VAL A 177 -12.15 31.14 -44.42
CA VAL A 177 -11.20 31.28 -43.33
C VAL A 177 -10.39 29.98 -43.18
N THR A 178 -9.07 30.10 -43.20
CA THR A 178 -8.18 28.93 -43.14
C THR A 178 -7.58 28.65 -41.76
N SER A 179 -7.52 29.66 -40.88
CA SER A 179 -6.96 29.55 -39.54
C SER A 179 -7.47 30.63 -38.61
N PHE A 180 -7.81 30.24 -37.38
CA PHE A 180 -7.98 31.14 -36.24
C PHE A 180 -6.90 30.89 -35.16
N ALA A 181 -5.74 30.34 -35.54
CA ALA A 181 -4.69 30.05 -34.58
C ALA A 181 -4.30 31.29 -33.76
N SER A 182 -4.38 31.21 -32.43
CA SER A 182 -4.14 32.31 -31.49
C SER A 182 -4.96 33.60 -31.77
N ALA A 183 -6.07 33.50 -32.49
CA ALA A 183 -6.81 34.68 -32.95
C ALA A 183 -7.31 35.57 -31.82
N PHE A 184 -7.75 34.97 -30.73
CA PHE A 184 -8.29 35.62 -29.53
C PHE A 184 -7.40 35.44 -28.30
N TYR A 185 -6.11 35.21 -28.49
CA TYR A 185 -5.13 35.13 -27.40
C TYR A 185 -5.06 36.47 -26.68
N SER A 186 -5.65 36.56 -25.47
CA SER A 186 -5.80 37.85 -24.79
C SER A 186 -6.19 37.70 -23.31
N SER A 187 -5.47 38.35 -22.41
CA SER A 187 -5.86 38.45 -21.00
C SER A 187 -6.92 39.51 -20.69
N THR A 188 -7.29 40.37 -21.66
CA THR A 188 -8.29 41.44 -21.47
C THR A 188 -9.65 41.08 -22.02
N LEU A 189 -9.75 40.05 -22.86
CA LEU A 189 -10.98 39.65 -23.52
C LEU A 189 -11.97 39.07 -22.53
N GLN A 190 -13.19 39.56 -22.51
CA GLN A 190 -14.27 39.17 -21.61
C GLN A 190 -15.38 38.43 -22.34
N LYS A 191 -15.58 38.76 -23.64
CA LYS A 191 -16.70 38.25 -24.42
C LYS A 191 -16.29 37.93 -25.85
N VAL A 192 -16.66 36.74 -26.37
CA VAL A 192 -16.55 36.38 -27.79
C VAL A 192 -17.84 35.71 -28.24
N ILE A 193 -18.38 36.20 -29.35
CA ILE A 193 -19.57 35.65 -30.03
C ILE A 193 -19.23 35.38 -31.48
N ILE A 194 -19.36 34.13 -31.92
CA ILE A 194 -19.23 33.63 -33.28
C ILE A 194 -20.47 32.80 -33.55
N ARG A 195 -21.54 33.43 -34.06
CA ARG A 195 -22.82 32.73 -34.24
C ARG A 195 -23.55 33.19 -35.53
N ASP A 196 -24.57 32.45 -35.91
CA ASP A 196 -25.43 32.73 -37.05
C ASP A 196 -24.64 32.91 -38.38
N ASN A 197 -23.47 32.26 -38.51
CA ASN A 197 -22.60 32.38 -39.66
C ASN A 197 -22.94 31.34 -40.74
N ASP A 198 -22.66 31.67 -41.99
CA ASP A 198 -22.94 30.84 -43.16
C ASP A 198 -21.67 30.23 -43.74
N TYR A 199 -21.82 29.02 -44.31
CA TYR A 199 -20.77 28.31 -45.03
C TYR A 199 -21.28 27.86 -46.40
N PRO A 200 -21.46 28.80 -47.35
CA PRO A 200 -22.00 28.50 -48.67
C PRO A 200 -21.10 27.55 -49.51
N THR A 201 -19.87 27.36 -49.10
CA THR A 201 -18.96 26.34 -49.59
C THR A 201 -18.39 25.55 -48.41
N ALA A 202 -17.76 24.38 -48.66
CA ALA A 202 -17.13 23.62 -47.60
C ALA A 202 -16.15 24.50 -46.80
N PRO A 203 -16.10 24.34 -45.44
CA PRO A 203 -15.22 25.15 -44.59
C PRO A 203 -13.75 24.86 -44.91
N SER A 204 -12.93 25.91 -44.85
CA SER A 204 -11.48 25.80 -45.06
C SER A 204 -10.67 25.91 -43.77
N LEU A 205 -11.36 25.97 -42.61
CA LEU A 205 -10.75 26.13 -41.30
C LEU A 205 -10.02 24.83 -40.90
N LEU A 206 -8.69 24.86 -40.91
CA LEU A 206 -7.87 23.69 -40.63
C LEU A 206 -7.37 23.67 -39.20
N THR A 207 -7.30 24.81 -38.51
CA THR A 207 -6.74 24.86 -37.16
C THR A 207 -7.37 25.98 -36.33
N THR A 208 -7.68 25.62 -35.08
CA THR A 208 -8.07 26.52 -34.00
C THR A 208 -7.01 26.53 -32.88
N GLU A 209 -5.77 26.12 -33.20
CA GLU A 209 -4.64 26.06 -32.27
C GLU A 209 -4.53 27.34 -31.43
N SER A 210 -4.54 27.19 -30.08
CA SER A 210 -4.40 28.30 -29.15
C SER A 210 -5.42 29.44 -29.32
N MET A 211 -6.58 29.20 -29.99
CA MET A 211 -7.50 30.22 -30.41
C MET A 211 -7.88 31.19 -29.27
N PHE A 212 -8.18 30.68 -28.08
CA PHE A 212 -8.53 31.48 -26.89
C PHE A 212 -7.48 31.36 -25.78
N SER A 213 -6.29 30.83 -26.10
CA SER A 213 -5.27 30.60 -25.08
C SER A 213 -4.95 31.89 -24.30
N TYR A 214 -4.84 31.76 -22.96
CA TYR A 214 -4.64 32.91 -22.05
C TYR A 214 -5.77 33.96 -22.02
N ALA A 215 -6.99 33.62 -22.47
CA ALA A 215 -8.14 34.50 -22.27
C ALA A 215 -8.67 34.43 -20.84
N THR A 216 -7.84 34.81 -19.89
CA THR A 216 -8.06 34.62 -18.43
C THR A 216 -9.23 35.40 -17.85
N ASN A 217 -9.75 36.40 -18.58
CA ASN A 217 -10.92 37.20 -18.20
C ASN A 217 -12.18 36.86 -19.01
N LEU A 218 -12.10 35.87 -19.91
CA LEU A 218 -13.23 35.47 -20.76
C LEU A 218 -14.29 34.78 -19.91
N THR A 219 -15.47 35.41 -19.84
CA THR A 219 -16.63 34.91 -19.06
C THR A 219 -17.83 34.59 -19.95
N GLU A 220 -17.89 35.11 -21.17
CA GLU A 220 -18.99 34.89 -22.09
C GLU A 220 -18.47 34.46 -23.47
N ILE A 221 -18.83 33.24 -23.90
CA ILE A 221 -18.41 32.70 -25.18
C ILE A 221 -19.57 31.97 -25.85
N ASP A 222 -19.82 32.30 -27.13
CA ASP A 222 -20.76 31.58 -27.97
C ASP A 222 -20.09 31.30 -29.32
N LEU A 223 -19.90 30.03 -29.65
CA LEU A 223 -19.24 29.53 -30.85
C LEU A 223 -20.20 28.78 -31.78
N SER A 224 -21.50 28.87 -31.55
CA SER A 224 -22.54 28.09 -32.25
C SER A 224 -22.52 28.30 -33.80
N GLY A 225 -21.91 29.37 -34.28
CA GLY A 225 -21.71 29.64 -35.71
C GLY A 225 -20.31 29.29 -36.22
N LEU A 226 -19.51 28.49 -35.49
CA LEU A 226 -18.18 28.06 -35.93
C LEU A 226 -18.21 26.62 -36.44
N ASP A 227 -18.07 26.40 -37.74
CA ASP A 227 -17.97 25.07 -38.36
C ASP A 227 -16.56 24.54 -38.16
N THR A 228 -16.45 23.42 -37.37
CA THR A 228 -15.16 22.77 -37.04
C THR A 228 -14.91 21.50 -37.85
N SER A 229 -15.78 21.12 -38.80
CA SER A 229 -15.73 19.83 -39.52
C SER A 229 -14.43 19.55 -40.29
N ALA A 230 -13.70 20.61 -40.70
CA ALA A 230 -12.41 20.49 -41.38
C ALA A 230 -11.20 20.70 -40.44
N VAL A 231 -11.43 20.95 -39.13
CA VAL A 231 -10.36 21.24 -38.18
C VAL A 231 -9.61 19.94 -37.81
N THR A 232 -8.30 19.97 -38.00
CA THR A 232 -7.41 18.84 -37.65
C THR A 232 -6.60 19.07 -36.39
N ASN A 233 -6.49 20.31 -35.88
CA ASN A 233 -5.67 20.66 -34.72
C ASN A 233 -6.43 21.63 -33.79
N MET A 234 -6.75 21.16 -32.58
CA MET A 234 -7.35 21.94 -31.49
C MET A 234 -6.39 22.14 -30.31
N TYR A 235 -5.08 21.97 -30.53
CA TYR A 235 -4.05 22.17 -29.52
C TYR A 235 -4.20 23.47 -28.76
N ASN A 236 -4.24 23.46 -27.41
CA ASN A 236 -4.35 24.67 -26.58
C ASN A 236 -5.60 25.55 -26.82
N MET A 237 -6.67 25.07 -27.47
CA MET A 237 -7.74 25.96 -27.96
C MET A 237 -8.34 26.86 -26.87
N PHE A 238 -8.63 26.33 -25.68
CA PHE A 238 -9.15 27.02 -24.49
C PHE A 238 -8.18 27.03 -23.33
N ASN A 239 -6.89 26.88 -23.58
CA ASN A 239 -5.87 26.85 -22.55
C ASN A 239 -5.90 28.13 -21.70
N ARG A 240 -6.05 27.99 -20.36
CA ARG A 240 -6.08 29.11 -19.41
C ARG A 240 -7.22 30.11 -19.62
N CYS A 241 -8.39 29.65 -20.01
CA CYS A 241 -9.62 30.45 -19.95
C CYS A 241 -10.21 30.36 -18.52
N SER A 242 -9.41 30.72 -17.53
CA SER A 242 -9.67 30.42 -16.12
C SER A 242 -10.87 31.15 -15.50
N ALA A 243 -11.48 32.10 -16.20
CA ALA A 243 -12.72 32.75 -15.75
C ALA A 243 -14.00 32.10 -16.31
N LEU A 244 -13.90 31.14 -17.25
CA LEU A 244 -15.06 30.40 -17.74
C LEU A 244 -15.59 29.46 -16.67
N GLU A 245 -16.88 29.53 -16.37
CA GLU A 245 -17.63 28.61 -15.51
C GLU A 245 -18.37 27.55 -16.33
N GLU A 246 -18.83 27.91 -17.56
CA GLU A 246 -19.53 27.05 -18.51
C GLU A 246 -18.95 27.22 -19.91
N LEU A 247 -18.93 26.14 -20.70
CA LEU A 247 -18.49 26.17 -22.09
C LEU A 247 -19.29 25.17 -22.92
N ASP A 248 -20.08 25.70 -23.88
CA ASP A 248 -20.84 24.89 -24.84
C ASP A 248 -20.00 24.55 -26.07
N VAL A 249 -19.63 23.32 -26.23
CA VAL A 249 -18.95 22.71 -27.39
C VAL A 249 -19.76 21.60 -28.06
N SER A 250 -21.05 21.51 -27.73
CA SER A 250 -21.95 20.44 -28.20
C SER A 250 -22.12 20.41 -29.73
N HIS A 251 -21.86 21.51 -30.38
CA HIS A 251 -21.94 21.67 -31.86
C HIS A 251 -20.61 21.36 -32.57
N PHE A 252 -19.51 21.10 -31.86
CA PHE A 252 -18.22 20.82 -32.50
C PHE A 252 -18.23 19.48 -33.22
N ASP A 253 -17.85 19.47 -34.49
CA ASP A 253 -17.46 18.28 -35.23
C ASP A 253 -15.96 18.07 -35.05
N THR A 254 -15.60 17.00 -34.33
CA THR A 254 -14.21 16.69 -34.03
C THR A 254 -13.65 15.50 -34.81
N SER A 255 -14.43 14.98 -35.79
CA SER A 255 -14.11 13.76 -36.53
C SER A 255 -12.78 13.81 -37.32
N SER A 256 -12.31 14.99 -37.66
CA SER A 256 -11.05 15.23 -38.37
C SER A 256 -9.88 15.57 -37.41
N VAL A 257 -10.14 15.77 -36.12
CA VAL A 257 -9.14 16.26 -35.17
C VAL A 257 -8.15 15.17 -34.81
N THR A 258 -6.86 15.47 -34.92
CA THR A 258 -5.78 14.54 -34.54
C THR A 258 -5.05 14.93 -33.26
N ASN A 259 -5.13 16.22 -32.85
CA ASN A 259 -4.45 16.72 -31.66
C ASN A 259 -5.39 17.55 -30.77
N MET A 260 -5.68 17.05 -29.58
CA MET A 260 -6.47 17.73 -28.53
C MET A 260 -5.63 18.08 -27.30
N SER A 261 -4.29 18.02 -27.40
CA SER A 261 -3.41 18.29 -26.24
C SER A 261 -3.66 19.68 -25.67
N TYR A 262 -3.75 19.77 -24.34
CA TYR A 262 -3.96 21.01 -23.58
C TYR A 262 -5.25 21.79 -23.94
N MET A 263 -6.22 21.14 -24.59
CA MET A 263 -7.40 21.86 -25.11
C MET A 263 -8.14 22.65 -24.03
N PHE A 264 -8.29 22.10 -22.86
CA PHE A 264 -8.95 22.72 -21.69
C PHE A 264 -8.00 22.92 -20.50
N TYR A 265 -6.69 22.91 -20.73
CA TYR A 265 -5.68 23.05 -19.66
C TYR A 265 -5.89 24.33 -18.84
N ASP A 266 -5.80 24.22 -17.49
CA ASP A 266 -5.84 25.33 -16.52
C ASP A 266 -7.15 26.16 -16.58
N ASN A 267 -8.30 25.46 -16.78
CA ASN A 267 -9.64 26.04 -16.68
C ASN A 267 -10.22 25.76 -15.29
N ARG A 268 -9.65 26.46 -14.30
CA ARG A 268 -9.87 26.15 -12.87
C ARG A 268 -11.29 26.33 -12.38
N ASN A 269 -12.08 27.22 -13.01
CA ASN A 269 -13.45 27.53 -12.61
C ASN A 269 -14.50 26.85 -13.49
N LEU A 270 -14.07 26.06 -14.50
CA LEU A 270 -15.00 25.39 -15.40
C LEU A 270 -15.74 24.27 -14.62
N GLU A 271 -17.03 24.46 -14.41
CA GLU A 271 -17.90 23.54 -13.67
C GLU A 271 -18.69 22.62 -14.60
N VAL A 272 -19.09 23.13 -15.77
CA VAL A 272 -19.93 22.42 -16.73
C VAL A 272 -19.25 22.35 -18.09
N LEU A 273 -19.01 21.11 -18.55
CA LEU A 273 -18.43 20.84 -19.87
C LEU A 273 -18.99 19.51 -20.39
N ASP A 274 -19.76 19.57 -21.49
CA ASP A 274 -20.25 18.39 -22.19
C ASP A 274 -19.39 18.10 -23.41
N VAL A 275 -18.64 16.99 -23.39
CA VAL A 275 -17.80 16.48 -24.48
C VAL A 275 -18.26 15.09 -24.95
N SER A 276 -19.46 14.68 -24.57
CA SER A 276 -20.01 13.35 -24.87
C SER A 276 -20.21 13.11 -26.39
N ASN A 277 -20.32 14.17 -27.18
CA ASN A 277 -20.47 14.13 -28.63
C ASN A 277 -19.14 14.17 -29.41
N PHE A 278 -17.99 14.28 -28.75
CA PHE A 278 -16.71 14.31 -29.43
C PHE A 278 -16.41 12.98 -30.12
N ASP A 279 -16.17 13.01 -31.42
CA ASP A 279 -15.57 11.91 -32.19
C ASP A 279 -14.05 12.00 -32.01
N THR A 280 -13.49 11.04 -31.25
CA THR A 280 -12.07 10.99 -30.94
C THR A 280 -11.29 9.94 -31.76
N SER A 281 -11.95 9.26 -32.70
CA SER A 281 -11.38 8.16 -33.48
C SER A 281 -10.10 8.48 -34.26
N SER A 282 -9.92 9.77 -34.63
CA SER A 282 -8.72 10.26 -35.31
C SER A 282 -7.67 10.83 -34.38
N VAL A 283 -7.95 10.96 -33.06
CA VAL A 283 -7.09 11.64 -32.11
C VAL A 283 -5.89 10.79 -31.75
N THR A 284 -4.69 11.33 -31.88
CA THR A 284 -3.43 10.63 -31.53
C THR A 284 -2.82 11.08 -30.22
N THR A 285 -3.20 12.25 -29.71
CA THR A 285 -2.67 12.77 -28.43
C THR A 285 -3.72 13.60 -27.69
N MET A 286 -3.86 13.28 -26.39
CA MET A 286 -4.74 13.96 -25.42
C MET A 286 -3.94 14.48 -24.22
N GLN A 287 -2.62 14.71 -24.42
CA GLN A 287 -1.74 15.18 -23.35
C GLN A 287 -2.35 16.41 -22.65
N SER A 288 -2.44 16.37 -21.30
CA SER A 288 -2.90 17.46 -20.44
C SER A 288 -4.24 18.09 -20.86
N MET A 289 -5.14 17.31 -21.49
CA MET A 289 -6.37 17.87 -22.07
C MET A 289 -7.27 18.56 -21.04
N PHE A 290 -7.40 17.98 -19.83
CA PHE A 290 -8.18 18.52 -18.71
C PHE A 290 -7.32 18.84 -17.48
N ASP A 291 -6.00 18.92 -17.65
CA ASP A 291 -5.07 19.19 -16.57
C ASP A 291 -5.37 20.56 -15.92
N GLU A 292 -5.45 20.59 -14.57
CA GLU A 292 -5.86 21.76 -13.76
C GLU A 292 -7.32 22.23 -14.01
N CYS A 293 -8.24 21.34 -14.44
CA CYS A 293 -9.69 21.61 -14.43
C CYS A 293 -10.27 21.30 -13.04
N ASN A 294 -9.92 22.15 -12.07
CA ASN A 294 -10.15 21.86 -10.65
C ASN A 294 -11.63 21.78 -10.24
N SER A 295 -12.55 22.48 -10.93
CA SER A 295 -13.96 22.57 -10.56
C SER A 295 -14.86 21.57 -11.27
N LEU A 296 -14.37 20.85 -12.30
CA LEU A 296 -15.17 19.81 -12.96
C LEU A 296 -15.52 18.68 -11.98
N GLU A 297 -16.82 18.47 -11.75
CA GLU A 297 -17.31 17.40 -10.88
C GLU A 297 -17.62 16.09 -11.61
N ILE A 298 -18.13 16.21 -12.84
CA ILE A 298 -18.55 15.09 -13.71
C ILE A 298 -18.03 15.37 -15.12
N LEU A 299 -17.46 14.35 -15.75
CA LEU A 299 -16.99 14.43 -17.13
C LEU A 299 -17.34 13.11 -17.85
N ASP A 300 -18.27 13.16 -18.80
CA ASP A 300 -18.65 12.00 -19.60
C ASP A 300 -17.74 11.84 -20.82
N VAL A 301 -16.85 10.84 -20.74
CA VAL A 301 -15.92 10.43 -21.81
C VAL A 301 -16.16 8.97 -22.23
N SER A 302 -17.30 8.40 -21.86
CA SER A 302 -17.64 6.99 -22.03
C SER A 302 -17.74 6.56 -23.50
N ASN A 303 -18.06 7.48 -24.41
CA ASN A 303 -18.20 7.22 -25.84
C ASN A 303 -16.91 7.44 -26.65
N TRP A 304 -15.80 7.81 -26.00
CA TRP A 304 -14.58 8.14 -26.70
C TRP A 304 -13.88 6.90 -27.27
N ASP A 305 -13.51 6.95 -28.55
CA ASP A 305 -12.61 5.98 -29.18
C ASP A 305 -11.16 6.42 -28.92
N THR A 306 -10.43 5.67 -28.12
CA THR A 306 -9.04 5.97 -27.76
C THR A 306 -8.02 5.08 -28.49
N SER A 307 -8.46 4.24 -29.41
CA SER A 307 -7.63 3.23 -30.09
C SER A 307 -6.42 3.79 -30.86
N SER A 308 -6.52 5.05 -31.32
CA SER A 308 -5.44 5.76 -32.01
C SER A 308 -4.55 6.59 -31.09
N VAL A 309 -4.91 6.72 -29.78
CA VAL A 309 -4.21 7.60 -28.85
C VAL A 309 -2.90 6.96 -28.39
N THR A 310 -1.80 7.68 -28.51
CA THR A 310 -0.46 7.24 -28.10
C THR A 310 0.04 7.93 -26.84
N ASN A 311 -0.53 9.10 -26.47
CA ASN A 311 -0.08 9.92 -25.36
C ASN A 311 -1.27 10.43 -24.52
N MET A 312 -1.35 9.95 -23.26
CA MET A 312 -2.34 10.38 -22.26
C MET A 312 -1.68 11.04 -21.03
N TYR A 313 -0.43 11.52 -21.17
CA TYR A 313 0.30 12.15 -20.09
C TYR A 313 -0.48 13.30 -19.46
N ALA A 314 -0.65 13.32 -18.13
CA ALA A 314 -1.29 14.36 -17.33
C ALA A 314 -2.76 14.68 -17.72
N MET A 315 -3.48 13.76 -18.37
CA MET A 315 -4.77 14.09 -18.99
C MET A 315 -5.81 14.65 -17.99
N PHE A 316 -5.86 14.13 -16.76
CA PHE A 316 -6.78 14.57 -15.69
C PHE A 316 -6.04 15.10 -14.45
N ARG A 317 -4.75 15.45 -14.60
CA ARG A 317 -3.96 15.95 -13.47
C ARG A 317 -4.63 17.16 -12.82
N TYR A 318 -4.73 17.18 -11.48
CA TYR A 318 -5.39 18.23 -10.70
C TYR A 318 -6.88 18.44 -10.99
N CYS A 319 -7.60 17.45 -11.52
CA CYS A 319 -9.07 17.47 -11.52
C CYS A 319 -9.60 17.17 -10.11
N THR A 320 -9.37 18.11 -9.18
CA THR A 320 -9.55 17.89 -7.76
C THR A 320 -10.99 17.66 -7.30
N SER A 321 -11.97 18.19 -8.05
CA SER A 321 -13.42 18.05 -7.76
C SER A 321 -14.06 16.86 -8.47
N LEU A 322 -13.33 16.18 -9.39
CA LEU A 322 -13.89 15.11 -10.21
C LEU A 322 -14.27 13.90 -9.34
N LYS A 323 -15.56 13.53 -9.36
CA LYS A 323 -16.15 12.46 -8.54
C LYS A 323 -16.34 11.16 -9.32
N GLU A 324 -16.68 11.28 -10.61
CA GLU A 324 -16.99 10.17 -11.49
C GLU A 324 -16.27 10.34 -12.82
N LEU A 325 -15.66 9.27 -13.31
CA LEU A 325 -14.96 9.25 -14.59
C LEU A 325 -15.11 7.87 -15.25
N ALA A 326 -15.87 7.81 -16.34
CA ALA A 326 -16.18 6.58 -17.06
C ALA A 326 -15.14 6.32 -18.16
N VAL A 327 -14.10 5.55 -17.88
CA VAL A 327 -13.01 5.18 -18.80
C VAL A 327 -12.92 3.68 -19.09
N SER A 328 -13.85 2.88 -18.58
CA SER A 328 -13.83 1.42 -18.73
C SER A 328 -13.93 0.91 -20.18
N ASN A 329 -14.44 1.72 -21.10
CA ASN A 329 -14.53 1.39 -22.53
C ASN A 329 -13.29 1.81 -23.34
N TRP A 330 -12.28 2.41 -22.73
CA TRP A 330 -11.14 2.92 -23.46
C TRP A 330 -10.23 1.80 -23.95
N GLU A 331 -9.82 1.88 -25.21
CA GLU A 331 -8.80 1.03 -25.80
C GLU A 331 -7.44 1.74 -25.67
N THR A 332 -6.53 1.17 -24.86
CA THR A 332 -5.25 1.83 -24.53
C THR A 332 -4.01 1.11 -25.08
N SER A 333 -4.19 0.11 -25.94
CA SER A 333 -3.10 -0.72 -26.49
C SER A 333 -2.03 0.06 -27.27
N SER A 334 -2.39 1.24 -27.80
CA SER A 334 -1.45 2.13 -28.51
C SER A 334 -0.74 3.13 -27.59
N VAL A 335 -1.16 3.25 -26.33
CA VAL A 335 -0.65 4.28 -25.41
C VAL A 335 0.75 3.91 -24.91
N THR A 336 1.69 4.84 -25.04
CA THR A 336 3.09 4.64 -24.62
C THR A 336 3.44 5.36 -23.33
N THR A 337 2.66 6.35 -22.90
CA THR A 337 2.85 7.09 -21.65
C THR A 337 1.52 7.43 -20.97
N MET A 338 1.42 7.09 -19.69
CA MET A 338 0.33 7.40 -18.78
C MET A 338 0.82 8.17 -17.53
N GLY A 339 2.01 8.77 -17.62
CA GLY A 339 2.57 9.51 -16.49
C GLY A 339 1.62 10.60 -16.00
N VAL A 340 1.48 10.75 -14.68
CA VAL A 340 0.62 11.70 -13.95
C VAL A 340 -0.83 11.79 -14.45
N GLN A 341 -1.35 10.74 -15.13
CA GLN A 341 -2.65 10.77 -15.82
C GLN A 341 -3.82 11.09 -14.88
N PHE A 342 -3.85 10.50 -13.69
CA PHE A 342 -4.87 10.69 -12.67
C PHE A 342 -4.30 11.34 -11.39
N ALA A 343 -3.21 12.11 -11.54
CA ALA A 343 -2.53 12.71 -10.41
C ALA A 343 -3.39 13.80 -9.74
N TYR A 344 -3.49 13.77 -8.42
CA TYR A 344 -4.25 14.74 -7.61
C TYR A 344 -5.76 14.81 -7.94
N CYS A 345 -6.36 13.70 -8.41
CA CYS A 345 -7.81 13.55 -8.50
C CYS A 345 -8.39 13.23 -7.09
N THR A 346 -8.37 14.21 -6.21
CA THR A 346 -8.58 14.01 -4.76
C THR A 346 -10.00 13.64 -4.36
N SER A 347 -11.01 13.92 -5.20
CA SER A 347 -12.42 13.58 -4.95
C SER A 347 -12.85 12.27 -5.60
N LEU A 348 -12.01 11.70 -6.48
CA LEU A 348 -12.30 10.45 -7.18
C LEU A 348 -12.14 9.27 -6.22
N LYS A 349 -13.23 8.52 -5.97
CA LYS A 349 -13.26 7.40 -5.02
C LYS A 349 -13.05 6.05 -5.68
N GLU A 350 -13.57 5.89 -6.87
CA GLU A 350 -13.54 4.67 -7.65
C GLU A 350 -13.08 5.01 -9.07
N LEU A 351 -12.27 4.16 -9.67
CA LEU A 351 -11.80 4.30 -11.04
C LEU A 351 -11.72 2.93 -11.69
N ASP A 352 -12.63 2.66 -12.65
CA ASP A 352 -12.64 1.41 -13.41
C ASP A 352 -11.67 1.49 -14.60
N ILE A 353 -10.50 0.88 -14.44
CA ILE A 353 -9.46 0.74 -15.46
C ILE A 353 -9.21 -0.74 -15.81
N SER A 354 -10.18 -1.60 -15.53
CA SER A 354 -10.07 -3.05 -15.73
C SER A 354 -9.85 -3.48 -17.20
N ASN A 355 -10.15 -2.61 -18.17
CA ASN A 355 -9.92 -2.84 -19.58
C ASN A 355 -8.67 -2.17 -20.16
N PHE A 356 -7.87 -1.47 -19.34
CA PHE A 356 -6.66 -0.83 -19.83
C PHE A 356 -5.62 -1.87 -20.27
N ASP A 357 -5.25 -1.86 -21.54
CA ASP A 357 -4.08 -2.57 -22.06
C ASP A 357 -2.85 -1.68 -21.90
N THR A 358 -1.96 -2.04 -20.97
CA THR A 358 -0.76 -1.25 -20.67
C THR A 358 0.53 -1.84 -21.29
N SER A 359 0.41 -2.85 -22.16
CA SER A 359 1.55 -3.59 -22.74
C SER A 359 2.55 -2.71 -23.52
N SER A 360 2.07 -1.59 -24.08
CA SER A 360 2.90 -0.62 -24.80
C SER A 360 3.42 0.52 -23.91
N VAL A 361 2.97 0.60 -22.63
CA VAL A 361 3.31 1.71 -21.75
C VAL A 361 4.74 1.55 -21.20
N THR A 362 5.56 2.57 -21.41
CA THR A 362 6.94 2.61 -20.92
C THR A 362 7.14 3.51 -19.70
N ASN A 363 6.19 4.40 -19.44
CA ASN A 363 6.28 5.40 -18.37
C ASN A 363 4.95 5.51 -17.59
N MET A 364 4.99 5.10 -16.31
CA MET A 364 3.88 5.23 -15.32
C MET A 364 4.26 6.19 -14.18
N TYR A 365 5.19 7.13 -14.43
CA TYR A 365 5.61 8.13 -13.46
C TYR A 365 4.41 8.82 -12.81
N ALA A 366 4.31 8.74 -11.49
CA ALA A 366 3.34 9.46 -10.68
C ALA A 366 1.86 9.32 -11.14
N MET A 367 1.50 8.18 -11.77
CA MET A 367 0.20 8.01 -12.45
C MET A 367 -1.00 8.34 -11.55
N PHE A 368 -0.93 7.98 -10.26
CA PHE A 368 -1.99 8.21 -9.27
C PHE A 368 -1.54 9.12 -8.12
N VAL A 369 -0.39 9.81 -8.24
CA VAL A 369 0.16 10.62 -7.14
C VAL A 369 -0.88 11.57 -6.55
N GLY A 370 -1.03 11.56 -5.23
CA GLY A 370 -1.93 12.47 -4.52
C GLY A 370 -3.43 12.25 -4.72
N SER A 371 -3.85 11.16 -5.39
CA SER A 371 -5.27 10.80 -5.54
C SER A 371 -5.79 10.16 -4.26
N ALA A 372 -5.89 11.03 -3.24
CA ALA A 372 -6.17 10.65 -1.86
C ALA A 372 -7.59 10.10 -1.63
N GLY A 373 -8.51 10.36 -2.57
CA GLY A 373 -9.88 9.87 -2.51
C GLY A 373 -10.07 8.42 -2.92
N LEU A 374 -9.12 7.83 -3.68
CA LEU A 374 -9.21 6.44 -4.12
C LEU A 374 -9.17 5.50 -2.92
N GLU A 375 -10.25 4.76 -2.71
CA GLU A 375 -10.42 3.78 -1.63
C GLU A 375 -10.07 2.37 -2.13
N GLU A 376 -10.40 2.05 -3.39
CA GLU A 376 -10.10 0.80 -4.09
C GLU A 376 -9.55 1.11 -5.49
N LEU A 377 -8.58 0.32 -5.95
CA LEU A 377 -8.00 0.43 -7.28
C LEU A 377 -7.56 -0.95 -7.78
N ASP A 378 -8.21 -1.45 -8.83
CA ASP A 378 -7.86 -2.71 -9.47
C ASP A 378 -6.85 -2.47 -10.61
N VAL A 379 -5.61 -2.94 -10.41
CA VAL A 379 -4.52 -2.90 -11.39
C VAL A 379 -4.11 -4.33 -11.83
N SER A 380 -4.96 -5.32 -11.59
CA SER A 380 -4.66 -6.74 -11.87
C SER A 380 -4.49 -7.06 -13.36
N ASN A 381 -4.99 -6.21 -14.25
CA ASN A 381 -4.84 -6.32 -15.70
C ASN A 381 -3.60 -5.60 -16.26
N PHE A 382 -2.84 -4.84 -15.45
CA PHE A 382 -1.69 -4.10 -15.95
C PHE A 382 -0.55 -5.03 -16.39
N ASP A 383 -0.17 -4.95 -17.65
CA ASP A 383 1.11 -5.48 -18.15
C ASP A 383 2.19 -4.39 -17.98
N THR A 384 3.10 -4.63 -17.05
CA THR A 384 4.17 -3.66 -16.73
C THR A 384 5.53 -4.06 -17.29
N SER A 385 5.60 -5.10 -18.13
CA SER A 385 6.85 -5.66 -18.66
C SER A 385 7.70 -4.67 -19.48
N SER A 386 7.05 -3.67 -20.11
CA SER A 386 7.70 -2.60 -20.86
C SER A 386 8.00 -1.36 -20.03
N VAL A 387 7.52 -1.28 -18.77
CA VAL A 387 7.63 -0.08 -17.94
C VAL A 387 9.05 0.09 -17.38
N THR A 388 9.63 1.26 -17.59
CA THR A 388 10.98 1.60 -17.09
C THR A 388 10.95 2.57 -15.91
N ASN A 389 9.85 3.29 -15.70
CA ASN A 389 9.70 4.31 -14.66
C ASN A 389 8.38 4.16 -13.90
N MET A 390 8.48 3.77 -12.61
CA MET A 390 7.36 3.68 -11.65
C MET A 390 7.54 4.66 -10.48
N GLN A 391 8.40 5.69 -10.65
CA GLN A 391 8.62 6.68 -9.60
C GLN A 391 7.29 7.31 -9.17
N ALA A 392 7.03 7.37 -7.85
CA ALA A 392 5.88 8.04 -7.24
C ALA A 392 4.49 7.54 -7.71
N MET A 393 4.40 6.32 -8.31
CA MET A 393 3.16 5.86 -8.97
C MET A 393 1.93 5.94 -8.06
N PHE A 394 2.08 5.64 -6.76
CA PHE A 394 1.02 5.70 -5.74
C PHE A 394 1.37 6.68 -4.60
N GLU A 395 2.33 7.60 -4.78
CA GLU A 395 2.73 8.57 -3.74
C GLU A 395 1.51 9.34 -3.24
N ASN A 396 1.28 9.37 -1.91
CA ASN A 396 0.17 10.05 -1.25
C ASN A 396 -1.25 9.56 -1.66
N CYS A 397 -1.40 8.32 -2.10
CA CYS A 397 -2.72 7.67 -2.22
C CYS A 397 -3.20 7.26 -0.82
N THR A 398 -3.62 8.26 -0.04
CA THR A 398 -3.91 8.08 1.39
C THR A 398 -5.18 7.29 1.68
N GLY A 399 -6.09 7.15 0.70
CA GLY A 399 -7.34 6.39 0.82
C GLY A 399 -7.18 4.89 0.59
N LEU A 400 -6.14 4.46 -0.16
CA LEU A 400 -5.95 3.04 -0.50
C LEU A 400 -5.65 2.20 0.74
N GLY A 401 -6.57 1.30 1.10
CA GLY A 401 -6.41 0.34 2.20
C GLY A 401 -5.75 -0.96 1.77
N GLU A 402 -6.03 -1.42 0.57
CA GLU A 402 -5.50 -2.63 -0.06
C GLU A 402 -5.05 -2.31 -1.48
N LEU A 403 -3.97 -2.94 -1.94
CA LEU A 403 -3.46 -2.80 -3.31
C LEU A 403 -2.77 -4.10 -3.72
N ASP A 404 -3.32 -4.79 -4.73
CA ASP A 404 -2.72 -5.99 -5.30
C ASP A 404 -1.87 -5.63 -6.54
N VAL A 405 -0.55 -5.82 -6.41
CA VAL A 405 0.43 -5.62 -7.48
C VAL A 405 1.16 -6.92 -7.83
N SER A 406 0.54 -8.07 -7.51
CA SER A 406 1.13 -9.40 -7.70
C SER A 406 1.38 -9.77 -9.18
N ASN A 407 0.74 -9.07 -10.11
CA ASN A 407 0.91 -9.22 -11.56
C ASN A 407 2.01 -8.33 -12.16
N PHE A 408 2.59 -7.38 -11.38
CA PHE A 408 3.58 -6.45 -11.93
C PHE A 408 4.89 -7.17 -12.28
N ASP A 409 5.32 -7.08 -13.54
CA ASP A 409 6.68 -7.40 -13.98
C ASP A 409 7.54 -6.13 -13.86
N THR A 410 8.49 -6.16 -12.92
CA THR A 410 9.34 -4.99 -12.63
C THR A 410 10.77 -5.15 -13.17
N SER A 411 11.06 -6.19 -13.97
CA SER A 411 12.39 -6.52 -14.46
C SER A 411 13.04 -5.41 -15.31
N SER A 412 12.22 -4.59 -15.99
CA SER A 412 12.67 -3.45 -16.80
C SER A 412 12.74 -2.13 -16.03
N VAL A 413 12.24 -2.09 -14.78
CA VAL A 413 12.09 -0.84 -14.01
C VAL A 413 13.44 -0.34 -13.49
N THR A 414 13.74 0.92 -13.74
CA THR A 414 14.99 1.57 -13.31
C THR A 414 14.86 2.46 -12.08
N THR A 415 13.65 2.91 -11.74
CA THR A 415 13.35 3.75 -10.57
C THR A 415 12.01 3.41 -9.95
N MET A 416 12.01 3.22 -8.62
CA MET A 416 10.83 3.04 -7.75
C MET A 416 10.83 4.06 -6.61
N GLN A 417 11.56 5.20 -6.82
CA GLN A 417 11.62 6.26 -5.82
C GLN A 417 10.20 6.70 -5.43
N LYS A 418 9.87 6.73 -4.12
CA LYS A 418 8.59 7.19 -3.58
C LYS A 418 7.35 6.39 -4.03
N MET A 419 7.49 5.18 -4.60
CA MET A 419 6.38 4.46 -5.25
C MET A 419 5.13 4.36 -4.35
N PHE A 420 5.31 4.17 -3.05
CA PHE A 420 4.23 4.08 -2.05
C PHE A 420 4.37 5.13 -0.93
N ASP A 421 5.21 6.17 -1.10
CA ASP A 421 5.41 7.21 -0.07
C ASP A 421 4.07 7.86 0.32
N GLY A 422 3.74 7.89 1.61
CA GLY A 422 2.52 8.51 2.10
C GLY A 422 1.22 7.71 1.88
N CYS A 423 1.28 6.42 1.52
CA CYS A 423 0.11 5.53 1.51
C CYS A 423 -0.29 5.19 2.96
N THR A 424 -0.97 6.12 3.62
CA THR A 424 -1.19 6.09 5.07
C THR A 424 -2.22 5.06 5.53
N SER A 425 -3.08 4.56 4.64
CA SER A 425 -4.11 3.55 4.94
C SER A 425 -3.72 2.13 4.59
N LEU A 426 -2.65 1.94 3.80
CA LEU A 426 -2.22 0.62 3.33
C LEU A 426 -1.70 -0.22 4.50
N GLU A 427 -2.37 -1.36 4.80
CA GLU A 427 -2.05 -2.19 5.96
C GLU A 427 -1.06 -3.32 5.64
N GLU A 428 -1.13 -3.89 4.47
CA GLU A 428 -0.27 -4.98 4.00
C GLU A 428 0.16 -4.74 2.56
N LEU A 429 1.41 -5.08 2.23
CA LEU A 429 1.94 -4.99 0.88
C LEU A 429 2.85 -6.18 0.59
N ASP A 430 2.43 -6.99 -0.39
CA ASP A 430 3.21 -8.12 -0.88
C ASP A 430 3.89 -7.76 -2.21
N LEU A 431 5.21 -7.64 -2.17
CA LEU A 431 6.07 -7.36 -3.32
C LEU A 431 7.01 -8.54 -3.62
N SER A 432 6.62 -9.75 -3.26
CA SER A 432 7.42 -10.96 -3.45
C SER A 432 7.70 -11.29 -4.92
N ASN A 433 6.89 -10.74 -5.85
CA ASN A 433 7.08 -10.86 -7.29
C ASN A 433 8.02 -9.80 -7.90
N PHE A 434 8.41 -8.74 -7.14
CA PHE A 434 9.21 -7.65 -7.70
C PHE A 434 10.66 -8.04 -7.93
N ASP A 435 11.11 -7.95 -9.19
CA ASP A 435 12.53 -7.99 -9.56
C ASP A 435 13.10 -6.56 -9.52
N THR A 436 13.97 -6.29 -8.54
CA THR A 436 14.59 -4.98 -8.38
C THR A 436 16.04 -4.91 -8.89
N SER A 437 16.47 -5.90 -9.65
CA SER A 437 17.87 -6.02 -10.13
C SER A 437 18.32 -4.85 -11.03
N SER A 438 17.38 -4.25 -11.79
CA SER A 438 17.62 -3.09 -12.65
C SER A 438 17.39 -1.75 -11.94
N VAL A 439 16.84 -1.74 -10.72
CA VAL A 439 16.45 -0.52 -10.01
C VAL A 439 17.68 0.21 -9.47
N THR A 440 17.76 1.51 -9.72
CA THR A 440 18.87 2.36 -9.27
C THR A 440 18.54 3.13 -7.98
N THR A 441 17.27 3.42 -7.71
CA THR A 441 16.81 4.13 -6.51
C THR A 441 15.46 3.62 -6.02
N MET A 442 15.37 3.38 -4.71
CA MET A 442 14.16 3.10 -3.93
C MET A 442 14.04 4.11 -2.77
N ALA A 443 14.66 5.30 -2.92
CA ALA A 443 14.58 6.33 -1.88
C ALA A 443 13.11 6.65 -1.56
N TYR A 444 12.77 6.69 -0.27
CA TYR A 444 11.43 7.03 0.24
C TYR A 444 10.30 6.06 -0.17
N MET A 445 10.63 4.83 -0.65
CA MET A 445 9.64 3.94 -1.29
C MET A 445 8.43 3.66 -0.39
N PHE A 446 8.63 3.46 0.91
CA PHE A 446 7.57 3.19 1.90
C PHE A 446 7.48 4.29 2.96
N ARG A 447 8.09 5.47 2.71
CA ARG A 447 8.09 6.55 3.69
C ARG A 447 6.66 6.95 4.04
N ASN A 448 6.37 7.15 5.35
CA ASN A 448 5.06 7.56 5.86
C ASN A 448 3.89 6.59 5.58
N CYS A 449 4.16 5.31 5.25
CA CYS A 449 3.13 4.27 5.23
C CYS A 449 2.75 3.91 6.68
N THR A 450 1.99 4.79 7.34
CA THR A 450 1.79 4.75 8.80
C THR A 450 0.93 3.60 9.29
N ALA A 451 0.06 3.02 8.44
CA ALA A 451 -0.78 1.87 8.76
C ALA A 451 -0.13 0.52 8.38
N LEU A 452 0.98 0.52 7.64
CA LEU A 452 1.60 -0.69 7.09
C LEU A 452 2.10 -1.60 8.21
N LYS A 453 1.50 -2.80 8.35
CA LYS A 453 1.79 -3.80 9.39
C LYS A 453 2.74 -4.88 8.90
N SER A 454 2.59 -5.31 7.65
CA SER A 454 3.34 -6.40 7.05
C SER A 454 3.89 -6.02 5.68
N LEU A 455 5.15 -6.38 5.42
CA LEU A 455 5.82 -6.07 4.15
C LEU A 455 6.70 -7.25 3.71
N TYR A 456 6.53 -7.69 2.45
CA TYR A 456 7.25 -8.80 1.86
C TYR A 456 8.14 -8.31 0.72
N LEU A 457 9.47 -8.52 0.85
CA LEU A 457 10.54 -8.02 -0.03
C LEU A 457 11.58 -9.12 -0.33
N ASP A 458 11.17 -10.35 -0.48
CA ASP A 458 12.07 -11.51 -0.51
C ASP A 458 12.92 -11.63 -1.79
N HIS A 459 12.60 -10.90 -2.86
CA HIS A 459 13.40 -10.82 -4.08
C HIS A 459 14.14 -9.48 -4.27
N PHE A 460 14.04 -8.58 -3.31
CA PHE A 460 14.68 -7.26 -3.41
C PHE A 460 16.19 -7.33 -3.38
N THR A 461 16.83 -6.53 -4.23
CA THR A 461 18.27 -6.29 -4.25
C THR A 461 18.56 -4.84 -3.82
N THR A 462 19.76 -4.57 -3.31
CA THR A 462 20.11 -3.21 -2.87
C THR A 462 20.44 -2.32 -4.06
N PRO A 463 19.65 -1.27 -4.34
CA PRO A 463 19.97 -0.27 -5.34
C PRO A 463 21.06 0.70 -4.81
N LYS A 464 21.46 1.65 -5.67
CA LYS A 464 22.45 2.68 -5.27
C LYS A 464 21.92 3.59 -4.17
N THR A 465 20.61 3.83 -4.12
CA THR A 465 19.97 4.77 -3.17
C THR A 465 18.74 4.14 -2.52
N ILE A 466 18.75 4.09 -1.18
CA ILE A 466 17.64 3.63 -0.31
C ILE A 466 17.32 4.64 0.79
N THR A 467 17.63 5.92 0.58
CA THR A 467 17.45 6.99 1.58
C THR A 467 16.02 6.96 2.14
N ASP A 468 15.90 6.93 3.48
CA ASP A 468 14.63 7.01 4.23
C ASP A 468 13.52 6.06 3.75
N MET A 469 13.91 4.90 3.18
CA MET A 469 13.00 3.94 2.57
C MET A 469 11.85 3.52 3.50
N PHE A 470 12.13 3.38 4.81
CA PHE A 470 11.16 2.93 5.82
C PHE A 470 10.80 4.03 6.84
N THR A 471 11.21 5.29 6.62
CA THR A 471 10.93 6.38 7.58
C THR A 471 9.43 6.59 7.74
N GLY A 472 8.92 6.54 8.98
CA GLY A 472 7.51 6.77 9.28
C GLY A 472 6.59 5.54 9.13
N THR A 473 7.12 4.33 8.86
CA THR A 473 6.36 3.07 8.88
C THR A 473 6.10 2.61 10.33
N THR A 474 5.38 3.40 11.10
CA THR A 474 5.27 3.23 12.57
C THR A 474 4.49 1.98 13.00
N ALA A 475 3.54 1.53 12.18
CA ALA A 475 2.75 0.33 12.43
C ALA A 475 3.47 -0.97 12.01
N LEU A 476 4.63 -0.89 11.34
CA LEU A 476 5.30 -2.07 10.79
C LEU A 476 5.74 -3.01 11.92
N THR A 477 5.16 -4.22 11.91
CA THR A 477 5.40 -5.28 12.89
C THR A 477 6.03 -6.52 12.27
N TYR A 478 5.93 -6.67 10.96
CA TYR A 478 6.51 -7.80 10.22
C TYR A 478 7.21 -7.35 8.94
N LEU A 479 8.44 -7.84 8.74
CA LEU A 479 9.25 -7.57 7.56
C LEU A 479 9.91 -8.86 7.08
N PHE A 480 9.50 -9.39 5.94
CA PHE A 480 10.15 -10.50 5.26
C PHE A 480 11.03 -9.96 4.13
N VAL A 481 12.34 -10.20 4.19
CA VAL A 481 13.28 -9.46 3.35
C VAL A 481 14.38 -10.36 2.79
N SER A 482 14.73 -10.12 1.51
CA SER A 482 15.84 -10.75 0.80
C SER A 482 17.17 -10.47 1.48
N HIS A 483 18.03 -11.47 1.55
CA HIS A 483 19.41 -11.32 2.00
C HIS A 483 20.24 -10.37 1.11
N ASN A 484 19.78 -10.08 -0.11
CA ASN A 484 20.41 -9.15 -1.05
C ASN A 484 20.06 -7.68 -0.79
N LEU A 485 19.02 -7.39 0.01
CA LEU A 485 18.68 -6.04 0.46
C LEU A 485 19.47 -5.71 1.73
N ILE A 486 20.64 -5.11 1.60
CA ILE A 486 21.59 -4.92 2.71
C ILE A 486 21.34 -3.66 3.57
N GLY A 487 20.21 -2.98 3.44
CA GLY A 487 19.96 -1.75 4.21
C GLY A 487 18.50 -1.55 4.59
N PHE A 488 18.28 -0.99 5.79
CA PHE A 488 16.97 -0.68 6.36
C PHE A 488 16.86 0.80 6.69
N ALA A 489 17.21 1.68 5.74
CA ALA A 489 17.25 3.12 5.96
C ALA A 489 15.90 3.68 6.42
N GLY A 490 15.87 4.30 7.60
CA GLY A 490 14.66 4.86 8.20
C GLY A 490 13.80 3.88 8.99
N LEU A 491 14.18 2.58 9.07
CA LEU A 491 13.45 1.63 9.93
C LEU A 491 13.48 2.10 11.38
N GLU A 492 12.35 2.00 12.07
CA GLU A 492 12.21 2.44 13.45
C GLU A 492 13.25 1.78 14.37
N ASN A 493 13.94 2.60 15.16
CA ASN A 493 15.00 2.16 16.05
C ASN A 493 14.42 1.54 17.34
N THR A 494 13.82 0.38 17.21
CA THR A 494 13.19 -0.40 18.29
C THR A 494 13.71 -1.84 18.29
N SER A 495 13.20 -2.68 19.17
CA SER A 495 13.55 -4.08 19.24
C SER A 495 12.90 -4.88 18.12
N TRP A 496 13.68 -5.78 17.54
CA TRP A 496 13.24 -6.76 16.52
C TRP A 496 13.80 -8.14 16.86
N TYR A 497 13.24 -9.19 16.28
CA TYR A 497 13.81 -10.53 16.37
C TYR A 497 13.62 -11.31 15.05
N ASP A 498 14.54 -12.22 14.77
CA ASP A 498 14.43 -13.24 13.72
C ASP A 498 13.43 -14.30 14.19
N GLU A 499 12.31 -14.46 13.50
CA GLU A 499 11.26 -15.40 13.91
C GLU A 499 11.63 -16.88 13.72
N LYS A 500 12.55 -17.19 12.78
CA LYS A 500 13.02 -18.55 12.50
C LYS A 500 14.08 -18.99 13.50
N ASN A 501 15.07 -18.13 13.76
CA ASN A 501 16.23 -18.46 14.57
C ASN A 501 16.14 -17.95 16.02
N TRP A 502 15.10 -17.18 16.35
CA TRP A 502 14.88 -16.60 17.67
C TRP A 502 16.08 -15.77 18.15
N VAL A 503 16.59 -14.90 17.29
CA VAL A 503 17.69 -14.00 17.63
C VAL A 503 17.13 -12.59 17.86
N GLN A 504 17.38 -12.05 19.06
CA GLN A 504 16.90 -10.75 19.51
C GLN A 504 17.86 -9.62 19.14
N PHE A 505 17.29 -8.51 18.65
CA PHE A 505 18.00 -7.26 18.38
C PHE A 505 17.37 -6.12 19.18
N SER A 506 18.17 -5.33 19.89
CA SER A 506 17.69 -4.19 20.68
C SER A 506 17.43 -2.94 19.82
N ASN A 507 17.95 -2.90 18.59
CA ASN A 507 17.85 -1.79 17.65
C ASN A 507 18.10 -2.25 16.22
N TYR A 508 17.75 -1.38 15.24
CA TYR A 508 17.91 -1.71 13.84
C TYR A 508 19.37 -1.97 13.41
N ALA A 509 20.36 -1.34 14.05
CA ALA A 509 21.77 -1.53 13.67
C ALA A 509 22.27 -2.94 13.98
N GLN A 510 21.81 -3.53 15.10
CA GLN A 510 22.09 -4.94 15.42
C GLN A 510 21.39 -5.88 14.43
N LEU A 511 20.12 -5.61 14.12
CA LEU A 511 19.36 -6.33 13.10
C LEU A 511 20.08 -6.29 11.76
N GLN A 512 20.48 -5.10 11.29
CA GLN A 512 21.19 -4.93 10.03
C GLN A 512 22.53 -5.70 10.00
N SER A 513 23.31 -5.63 11.08
CA SER A 513 24.58 -6.36 11.21
C SER A 513 24.42 -7.87 11.21
N TYR A 514 23.30 -8.37 11.71
CA TYR A 514 22.92 -9.78 11.66
C TYR A 514 22.46 -10.17 10.26
N HIS A 515 21.57 -9.36 9.65
CA HIS A 515 21.01 -9.58 8.32
C HIS A 515 22.09 -9.71 7.24
N TRP A 516 23.14 -8.93 7.29
CA TRP A 516 24.27 -9.02 6.34
C TRP A 516 24.98 -10.38 6.29
N LYS A 517 24.73 -11.26 7.26
CA LYS A 517 25.31 -12.60 7.34
C LYS A 517 24.36 -13.68 6.86
N GLN A 518 23.13 -13.32 6.51
CA GLN A 518 22.17 -14.28 6.03
C GLN A 518 22.46 -14.63 4.58
N SER A 519 22.09 -15.83 4.16
CA SER A 519 22.22 -16.35 2.79
C SER A 519 20.86 -16.64 2.15
N GLU A 520 19.78 -16.42 2.89
CA GLU A 520 18.40 -16.65 2.47
C GLU A 520 17.50 -15.52 2.97
N PRO A 521 16.34 -15.29 2.34
CA PRO A 521 15.36 -14.36 2.86
C PRO A 521 14.97 -14.68 4.29
N THR A 522 14.78 -13.64 5.11
CA THR A 522 14.57 -13.76 6.56
C THR A 522 13.40 -12.91 7.01
N GLY A 523 12.54 -13.50 7.86
CA GLY A 523 11.42 -12.82 8.52
C GLY A 523 11.84 -12.19 9.85
N TYR A 524 11.55 -10.92 10.01
CA TYR A 524 11.79 -10.16 11.23
C TYR A 524 10.47 -9.67 11.80
N ARG A 525 10.31 -9.85 13.13
CA ARG A 525 9.17 -9.29 13.87
C ARG A 525 9.61 -8.20 14.81
N LYS A 526 8.82 -7.14 14.89
CA LYS A 526 9.00 -6.04 15.84
C LYS A 526 8.63 -6.51 17.26
N GLY A 527 9.45 -6.14 18.25
CA GLY A 527 9.25 -6.49 19.65
C GLY A 527 10.29 -7.46 20.18
N ALA A 528 9.90 -8.26 21.15
CA ALA A 528 10.74 -9.25 21.78
C ALA A 528 9.98 -10.56 21.99
N PHE A 529 10.71 -11.66 21.95
CA PHE A 529 10.19 -12.96 22.33
C PHE A 529 10.54 -13.29 23.79
N LEU A 530 9.86 -14.28 24.34
CA LEU A 530 10.09 -14.84 25.66
C LEU A 530 10.76 -16.20 25.51
N SER A 531 11.67 -16.55 26.43
CA SER A 531 12.36 -17.84 26.45
C SER A 531 12.05 -18.58 27.75
N LEU A 532 11.65 -19.85 27.63
CA LEU A 532 11.49 -20.78 28.73
C LEU A 532 12.62 -21.83 28.66
N THR A 533 13.53 -21.78 29.61
CA THR A 533 14.56 -22.82 29.74
C THR A 533 14.07 -23.91 30.71
N MET A 534 14.04 -25.14 30.27
CA MET A 534 13.62 -26.33 31.06
C MET A 534 14.87 -27.14 31.40
N ASP A 535 15.28 -27.13 32.67
CA ASP A 535 16.43 -27.90 33.21
C ASP A 535 15.92 -29.21 33.79
N ALA A 536 16.29 -30.32 33.18
CA ALA A 536 15.87 -31.65 33.59
C ALA A 536 16.51 -32.14 34.92
N MET A 537 17.38 -31.33 35.52
CA MET A 537 17.97 -31.60 36.84
C MET A 537 18.56 -33.04 36.97
N GLY A 538 19.37 -33.42 35.99
CA GLY A 538 19.98 -34.75 35.88
C GLY A 538 19.05 -35.83 35.31
N GLY A 539 17.90 -35.46 34.78
CA GLY A 539 17.12 -36.24 33.83
C GLY A 539 17.50 -35.92 32.40
N GLN A 540 16.83 -36.55 31.45
CA GLN A 540 17.05 -36.33 30.01
C GLN A 540 15.71 -36.21 29.28
N PHE A 541 15.69 -35.37 28.24
CA PHE A 541 14.59 -35.33 27.29
C PHE A 541 14.71 -36.46 26.26
N GLU A 542 13.72 -36.61 25.41
CA GLU A 542 13.67 -37.68 24.40
C GLU A 542 14.88 -37.68 23.43
N ASP A 543 15.46 -36.51 23.17
CA ASP A 543 16.67 -36.32 22.36
C ASP A 543 17.99 -36.43 23.14
N MET A 544 17.93 -36.92 24.37
CA MET A 544 19.08 -37.11 25.28
C MET A 544 19.72 -35.81 25.80
N GLU A 545 19.11 -34.64 25.54
CA GLU A 545 19.56 -33.37 26.11
C GLU A 545 19.11 -33.22 27.58
N GLU A 546 19.88 -32.50 28.39
CA GLU A 546 19.55 -32.21 29.77
C GLU A 546 18.78 -30.91 29.96
N GLN A 547 18.75 -30.05 28.89
CA GLN A 547 18.02 -28.80 28.89
C GLN A 547 17.27 -28.60 27.56
N LYS A 548 16.08 -28.01 27.65
CA LYS A 548 15.28 -27.56 26.50
C LYS A 548 15.00 -26.09 26.60
N VAL A 549 14.98 -25.39 25.44
CA VAL A 549 14.56 -24.00 25.35
C VAL A 549 13.38 -23.92 24.42
N GLN A 550 12.30 -23.30 24.87
CA GLN A 550 11.17 -22.88 24.03
C GLN A 550 11.17 -21.37 23.93
N ASN A 551 10.81 -20.86 22.75
CA ASN A 551 10.63 -19.43 22.52
C ASN A 551 9.19 -19.19 22.06
N LYS A 552 8.54 -18.18 22.64
CA LYS A 552 7.15 -17.81 22.38
C LYS A 552 7.01 -16.29 22.41
N VAL A 553 5.96 -15.76 21.80
CA VAL A 553 5.60 -14.35 21.99
C VAL A 553 4.70 -14.20 23.22
N SER A 554 4.67 -13.00 23.78
CA SER A 554 3.83 -12.72 24.95
C SER A 554 2.35 -13.03 24.66
N GLY A 555 1.72 -13.79 25.54
CA GLY A 555 0.32 -14.22 25.41
C GLY A 555 0.13 -15.64 24.83
N GLU A 556 1.14 -16.23 24.23
CA GLU A 556 1.10 -17.67 23.85
C GLU A 556 1.28 -18.58 25.06
N TYR A 557 1.01 -19.88 24.87
CA TYR A 557 1.15 -20.87 25.94
C TYR A 557 2.41 -21.69 25.73
N TRP A 558 3.09 -22.00 26.87
CA TRP A 558 4.25 -22.89 26.87
C TRP A 558 3.81 -24.35 26.73
N ASP A 559 4.57 -25.13 25.98
CA ASP A 559 4.33 -26.57 25.88
C ASP A 559 4.99 -27.29 27.05
N GLU A 560 4.26 -28.17 27.77
CA GLU A 560 4.83 -29.01 28.79
C GLU A 560 5.58 -30.17 28.14
N ILE A 561 6.90 -30.23 28.33
CA ILE A 561 7.75 -31.32 27.88
C ILE A 561 8.24 -32.07 29.12
N VAL A 562 7.93 -33.36 29.21
CA VAL A 562 8.26 -34.20 30.38
C VAL A 562 9.57 -34.90 30.12
N PRO A 563 10.62 -34.69 30.96
CA PRO A 563 11.87 -35.42 30.88
C PRO A 563 11.74 -36.78 31.56
N VAL A 564 12.73 -37.64 31.40
CA VAL A 564 12.84 -38.93 32.07
C VAL A 564 14.13 -39.00 32.91
N LYS A 565 14.07 -39.69 34.05
CA LYS A 565 15.23 -39.97 34.90
C LYS A 565 15.12 -41.37 35.47
N GLU A 566 16.14 -42.18 35.26
CA GLU A 566 16.15 -43.53 35.74
C GLU A 566 15.99 -43.59 37.28
N GLY A 567 15.14 -44.49 37.78
CA GLY A 567 14.87 -44.66 39.22
C GLY A 567 14.03 -43.54 39.85
N HIS A 568 13.49 -42.61 39.08
CA HIS A 568 12.68 -41.51 39.60
C HIS A 568 11.43 -41.30 38.76
N TYR A 569 10.38 -40.77 39.38
CA TYR A 569 9.24 -40.26 38.63
C TYR A 569 9.24 -38.71 38.64
N PHE A 570 8.69 -38.10 37.59
CA PHE A 570 8.59 -36.67 37.44
C PHE A 570 7.39 -36.10 38.22
N ASP A 571 7.66 -35.23 39.22
CA ASP A 571 6.63 -34.58 40.06
C ASP A 571 6.11 -33.27 39.43
N GLY A 572 6.80 -32.72 38.44
CA GLY A 572 6.42 -31.48 37.71
C GLY A 572 7.56 -30.47 37.62
N TRP A 573 7.23 -29.37 37.00
CA TRP A 573 8.13 -28.24 36.77
C TRP A 573 7.99 -27.17 37.85
N TYR A 574 9.10 -26.58 38.28
CA TYR A 574 9.16 -25.59 39.35
C TYR A 574 10.00 -24.37 38.92
N LEU A 575 9.61 -23.15 39.35
CA LEU A 575 10.32 -21.90 39.08
C LEU A 575 11.61 -21.73 39.90
N ASP A 576 11.80 -22.52 40.93
CA ASP A 576 12.93 -22.44 41.86
C ASP A 576 13.52 -23.84 42.19
N ARG A 577 14.81 -23.87 42.50
CA ARG A 577 15.53 -25.12 42.84
C ARG A 577 15.17 -25.70 44.21
N ASN A 578 14.40 -24.96 45.04
CA ASN A 578 13.88 -25.47 46.32
C ASN A 578 12.53 -26.14 46.13
N PHE A 579 11.96 -26.11 44.89
CA PHE A 579 10.69 -26.74 44.56
C PHE A 579 9.51 -26.22 45.37
N THR A 580 9.48 -24.88 45.62
CA THR A 580 8.40 -24.24 46.39
C THR A 580 7.31 -23.68 45.50
N ASN A 581 7.64 -23.33 44.24
CA ASN A 581 6.76 -22.68 43.27
C ASN A 581 6.57 -23.60 42.06
N LYS A 582 5.47 -24.38 42.05
CA LYS A 582 5.14 -25.22 40.89
C LYS A 582 4.67 -24.36 39.73
N PHE A 583 5.17 -24.64 38.53
CA PHE A 583 4.80 -23.90 37.32
C PHE A 583 3.45 -24.36 36.77
N ASP A 584 2.64 -23.43 36.28
CA ASP A 584 1.33 -23.68 35.70
C ASP A 584 1.34 -23.37 34.19
N PHE A 585 1.32 -24.42 33.37
CA PHE A 585 1.31 -24.32 31.90
C PHE A 585 -0.04 -23.86 31.33
N SER A 586 -1.09 -23.80 32.13
CA SER A 586 -2.40 -23.27 31.71
C SER A 586 -2.44 -21.75 31.62
N LEU A 587 -1.40 -21.06 32.07
CA LEU A 587 -1.26 -19.62 32.03
C LEU A 587 -0.46 -19.17 30.80
N PRO A 588 -0.84 -18.04 30.15
CA PRO A 588 -0.09 -17.53 29.03
C PRO A 588 1.29 -17.02 29.43
N ALA A 589 2.24 -17.08 28.49
CA ALA A 589 3.60 -16.59 28.65
C ALA A 589 3.59 -15.06 28.80
N THR A 590 4.14 -14.54 29.89
CA THR A 590 4.26 -13.08 30.14
C THR A 590 5.69 -12.64 30.43
N VAL A 591 6.55 -13.59 30.84
CA VAL A 591 7.95 -13.35 31.16
C VAL A 591 8.79 -14.57 30.80
N SER A 592 10.07 -14.34 30.51
CA SER A 592 11.03 -15.43 30.36
C SER A 592 11.31 -16.09 31.73
N ALA A 593 11.47 -17.41 31.75
CA ALA A 593 11.70 -18.17 33.01
C ALA A 593 12.65 -19.34 32.80
N THR A 594 13.16 -19.87 33.92
CA THR A 594 13.85 -21.16 33.97
C THR A 594 13.06 -22.08 34.88
N LEU A 595 12.74 -23.27 34.39
CA LEU A 595 12.05 -24.31 35.13
C LEU A 595 13.03 -25.42 35.52
N TYR A 596 12.80 -25.98 36.65
CA TYR A 596 13.59 -27.06 37.23
C TYR A 596 12.71 -28.29 37.44
N ALA A 597 13.12 -29.42 36.88
CA ALA A 597 12.42 -30.68 37.06
C ALA A 597 12.55 -31.17 38.48
N LYS A 598 11.43 -31.48 39.13
CA LYS A 598 11.43 -32.13 40.43
C LYS A 598 11.27 -33.63 40.25
N TRP A 599 12.19 -34.37 40.92
CA TRP A 599 12.24 -35.79 40.87
C TRP A 599 11.93 -36.40 42.24
N VAL A 600 11.15 -37.47 42.23
CA VAL A 600 10.91 -38.29 43.41
C VAL A 600 11.45 -39.70 43.15
N GLU A 601 12.25 -40.19 44.07
CA GLU A 601 12.84 -41.50 43.96
C GLU A 601 11.77 -42.60 43.88
N ASN A 602 12.07 -43.65 43.17
CA ASN A 602 11.10 -44.67 42.82
C ASN A 602 11.51 -46.01 43.46
N TYR A 603 10.55 -46.78 43.88
CA TYR A 603 10.69 -48.12 44.38
C TYR A 603 9.57 -49.02 43.85
N THR A 604 9.77 -50.30 43.89
CA THR A 604 8.77 -51.33 43.56
C THR A 604 8.56 -52.29 44.65
N VAL A 605 7.33 -52.56 45.03
CA VAL A 605 6.92 -53.59 45.93
C VAL A 605 5.87 -54.45 45.27
N VAL A 606 6.09 -55.77 45.26
CA VAL A 606 5.14 -56.74 44.71
C VAL A 606 4.63 -57.60 45.80
N ILE A 607 3.33 -57.56 46.05
CA ILE A 607 2.64 -58.39 47.04
C ILE A 607 1.47 -59.06 46.31
N PRO A 608 1.31 -60.36 46.35
CA PRO A 608 0.17 -61.05 45.75
C PRO A 608 -1.16 -60.52 46.32
N ALA A 609 -2.11 -60.21 45.44
CA ALA A 609 -3.41 -59.66 45.85
C ALA A 609 -4.29 -60.65 46.61
N SER A 610 -4.04 -61.94 46.45
CA SER A 610 -4.73 -63.01 47.16
C SER A 610 -3.88 -64.31 47.17
N ILE A 611 -4.00 -65.12 48.19
CA ILE A 611 -3.48 -66.46 48.24
C ILE A 611 -4.58 -67.43 48.66
N SER A 612 -4.47 -68.68 48.25
CA SER A 612 -5.34 -69.76 48.67
C SER A 612 -4.58 -70.69 49.60
N LEU A 613 -5.02 -70.76 50.83
CA LEU A 613 -4.38 -71.62 51.85
C LEU A 613 -4.48 -73.14 51.59
N ASN A 614 -5.31 -73.48 50.54
CA ASN A 614 -5.37 -74.87 50.06
C ASN A 614 -4.20 -75.26 49.14
N GLU A 615 -3.59 -74.22 48.51
CA GLU A 615 -2.55 -74.39 47.49
C GLU A 615 -1.18 -73.87 47.96
N ALA A 616 -1.16 -72.87 48.80
CA ALA A 616 0.08 -72.29 49.34
C ALA A 616 -0.14 -71.72 50.72
N THR A 617 0.82 -71.99 51.65
CA THR A 617 0.85 -71.47 53.00
C THR A 617 1.85 -70.32 53.19
N GLU A 618 2.37 -69.78 52.07
CA GLU A 618 3.39 -68.75 52.06
C GLU A 618 2.96 -67.58 51.17
N LEU A 619 3.07 -66.38 51.73
CA LEU A 619 2.92 -65.12 50.99
C LEU A 619 4.30 -64.54 50.76
N LYS A 620 4.70 -64.44 49.46
CA LYS A 620 5.96 -63.85 49.11
C LYS A 620 5.79 -62.33 48.92
N VAL A 621 6.60 -61.51 49.56
CA VAL A 621 6.71 -60.06 49.41
C VAL A 621 8.02 -59.76 48.71
N GLU A 622 7.99 -59.17 47.54
CA GLU A 622 9.18 -58.80 46.76
C GLU A 622 9.32 -57.28 46.75
N GLY A 623 10.55 -56.78 46.82
CA GLY A 623 10.84 -55.34 46.79
C GLY A 623 12.08 -55.01 45.95
N ILE A 624 12.05 -53.90 45.32
CA ILE A 624 13.17 -53.27 44.61
C ILE A 624 13.30 -51.84 45.11
N ASN A 625 14.45 -51.50 45.66
CA ASN A 625 14.80 -50.17 46.09
C ASN A 625 15.85 -49.57 45.13
N ARG A 626 15.46 -48.50 44.38
CA ARG A 626 16.32 -47.78 43.49
C ARG A 626 16.72 -46.42 44.03
N GLY A 627 16.32 -46.10 45.25
CA GLY A 627 16.48 -44.78 45.81
C GLY A 627 17.47 -44.69 46.95
N SER A 628 17.58 -43.49 47.50
CA SER A 628 18.54 -43.13 48.54
C SER A 628 18.02 -43.38 49.98
N LYS A 629 16.83 -43.92 50.12
CA LYS A 629 16.19 -44.16 51.44
C LYS A 629 15.90 -45.62 51.62
N THR A 630 15.69 -46.04 52.93
CA THR A 630 15.30 -47.38 53.24
C THR A 630 13.85 -47.67 52.82
N LEU A 631 13.64 -48.70 52.01
CA LEU A 631 12.32 -49.23 51.69
C LEU A 631 11.94 -50.32 52.72
N SER A 632 10.83 -50.17 53.41
CA SER A 632 10.35 -51.12 54.41
C SER A 632 8.88 -51.47 54.12
N VAL A 633 8.60 -52.77 54.10
CA VAL A 633 7.24 -53.31 53.96
C VAL A 633 6.90 -54.00 55.22
N GLY A 634 5.84 -53.60 55.86
CA GLY A 634 5.40 -54.18 57.17
C GLY A 634 3.91 -54.42 57.23
N LEU A 635 3.47 -55.21 58.19
CA LEU A 635 2.05 -55.48 58.44
C LEU A 635 1.38 -54.26 59.08
N ASN A 636 0.30 -53.77 58.47
CA ASN A 636 -0.53 -52.69 59.03
C ASN A 636 -1.58 -53.26 60.01
N ARG A 637 -1.20 -53.40 61.30
CA ARG A 637 -2.06 -54.01 62.28
C ARG A 637 -3.32 -53.24 62.62
N THR A 638 -3.38 -51.92 62.32
CA THR A 638 -4.57 -51.12 62.58
C THR A 638 -5.63 -51.28 61.48
N ALA A 639 -5.23 -51.67 60.29
CA ALA A 639 -6.08 -51.86 59.12
C ALA A 639 -6.38 -53.34 58.80
N THR A 640 -5.74 -54.27 59.50
CA THR A 640 -5.90 -55.70 59.27
C THR A 640 -6.42 -56.42 60.56
N SER A 641 -7.10 -57.55 60.39
CA SER A 641 -7.62 -58.38 61.51
C SER A 641 -6.57 -59.36 62.06
N VAL A 642 -5.38 -58.82 62.42
CA VAL A 642 -4.26 -59.60 62.96
C VAL A 642 -4.04 -59.19 64.41
N SER A 643 -4.03 -60.21 65.31
CA SER A 643 -3.80 -60.03 66.74
C SER A 643 -2.36 -59.63 67.08
N GLU A 644 -2.10 -59.17 68.31
CA GLU A 644 -0.74 -58.92 68.81
C GLU A 644 0.15 -60.17 68.84
N SER A 645 -0.47 -61.37 68.92
CA SER A 645 0.19 -62.65 68.83
C SER A 645 0.43 -63.16 67.40
N ASN A 646 0.31 -62.31 66.40
CA ASN A 646 0.45 -62.59 64.94
C ASN A 646 -0.57 -63.64 64.44
N GLU A 647 -1.79 -63.60 64.91
CA GLU A 647 -2.87 -64.46 64.41
C GLU A 647 -3.84 -63.70 63.57
N LEU A 648 -4.04 -64.10 62.27
CA LEU A 648 -5.01 -63.55 61.35
C LEU A 648 -6.40 -64.09 61.61
N THR A 649 -7.38 -63.29 61.90
CA THR A 649 -8.78 -63.66 61.98
C THR A 649 -9.34 -63.98 60.62
N LEU A 650 -9.74 -65.23 60.43
CA LEU A 650 -10.46 -65.70 59.24
C LEU A 650 -11.94 -65.88 59.59
N ALA A 651 -12.83 -65.28 58.77
CA ALA A 651 -14.28 -65.40 58.90
C ALA A 651 -14.87 -66.35 57.85
N ASN A 652 -15.81 -67.19 58.24
CA ASN A 652 -16.52 -68.05 57.30
C ASN A 652 -17.39 -67.21 56.33
N THR A 653 -17.31 -67.49 55.07
CA THR A 653 -18.00 -66.72 54.08
C THR A 653 -19.52 -66.86 54.06
N ALA A 654 -20.05 -68.00 54.66
CA ALA A 654 -21.48 -68.25 54.77
C ALA A 654 -22.04 -67.69 56.08
N ASP A 655 -21.22 -67.69 57.18
CA ASP A 655 -21.61 -67.11 58.46
C ASP A 655 -20.37 -66.47 59.14
N THR A 656 -20.30 -65.17 59.04
CA THR A 656 -19.18 -64.35 59.50
C THR A 656 -18.99 -64.37 61.03
N THR A 657 -19.95 -64.92 61.76
CA THR A 657 -19.81 -65.14 63.19
C THR A 657 -18.89 -66.31 63.53
N ILE A 658 -18.72 -67.25 62.61
CA ILE A 658 -17.79 -68.38 62.73
C ILE A 658 -16.43 -67.88 62.28
N GLN A 659 -15.51 -67.82 63.23
CA GLN A 659 -14.15 -67.34 63.00
C GLN A 659 -13.15 -68.36 63.45
N CYS A 660 -11.96 -68.36 62.85
CA CYS A 660 -10.80 -69.08 63.25
C CYS A 660 -9.56 -68.20 63.15
N LEU A 661 -8.50 -68.57 63.87
CA LEU A 661 -7.24 -67.86 63.94
C LEU A 661 -6.18 -68.63 63.17
N ALA A 662 -5.54 -67.99 62.19
CA ALA A 662 -4.43 -68.52 61.42
C ALA A 662 -3.12 -67.89 61.92
N PRO A 663 -2.20 -68.60 62.48
CA PRO A 663 -0.93 -68.07 62.90
C PRO A 663 -0.13 -67.55 61.69
N LEU A 664 0.52 -66.41 61.88
CA LEU A 664 1.42 -65.77 60.91
C LEU A 664 2.83 -65.76 61.44
N SER A 665 3.81 -66.10 60.62
CA SER A 665 5.23 -66.01 60.96
C SER A 665 6.05 -65.48 59.76
N TRP A 666 7.06 -64.71 60.04
CA TRP A 666 8.05 -64.23 59.08
C TRP A 666 9.39 -64.08 59.81
N ASP A 667 10.48 -63.92 59.06
CA ASP A 667 11.80 -63.76 59.65
C ASP A 667 11.85 -62.50 60.54
N GLY A 668 12.21 -62.72 61.84
CA GLY A 668 12.22 -61.64 62.83
C GLY A 668 10.88 -61.32 63.49
N SER A 669 9.79 -62.05 63.18
CA SER A 669 8.45 -61.82 63.75
C SER A 669 8.40 -61.94 65.25
N GLU A 670 9.27 -62.75 65.83
CA GLU A 670 9.34 -63.00 67.27
C GLU A 670 9.83 -61.79 68.08
N ASN A 671 10.62 -60.92 67.40
CA ASN A 671 11.25 -59.77 68.03
C ASN A 671 10.92 -58.43 67.33
N ASN A 672 9.84 -58.39 66.58
CA ASN A 672 9.59 -57.27 65.68
C ASN A 672 8.50 -56.27 66.16
N PRO A 673 8.87 -55.28 66.97
CA PRO A 673 7.92 -54.23 67.37
C PRO A 673 7.50 -53.32 66.17
N LYS A 674 8.20 -53.35 65.03
CA LYS A 674 7.94 -52.53 63.87
C LYS A 674 7.12 -53.20 62.78
N ASN A 675 6.77 -54.48 62.98
CA ASN A 675 6.00 -55.23 61.97
C ASN A 675 6.60 -55.30 60.57
N ALA A 676 7.91 -55.04 60.42
CA ALA A 676 8.59 -55.07 59.12
C ALA A 676 8.74 -56.54 58.67
N ILE A 677 8.34 -56.83 57.44
CA ILE A 677 8.44 -58.12 56.76
C ILE A 677 9.65 -58.11 55.83
N LEU A 678 9.78 -57.02 55.04
CA LEU A 678 10.90 -56.80 54.14
C LEU A 678 11.52 -55.46 54.43
N THR A 679 12.84 -55.34 54.51
CA THR A 679 13.56 -54.07 54.61
C THR A 679 14.73 -54.10 53.68
N LEU A 680 14.74 -53.15 52.71
CA LEU A 680 15.82 -52.94 51.75
C LEU A 680 16.53 -51.64 52.06
N ALA A 681 17.79 -51.73 52.38
CA ALA A 681 18.62 -50.54 52.65
C ALA A 681 18.88 -49.74 51.40
N PRO A 682 19.12 -48.43 51.51
CA PRO A 682 19.59 -47.63 50.39
C PRO A 682 20.98 -48.07 49.95
N GLY A 683 21.26 -48.05 48.64
CA GLY A 683 22.55 -48.41 48.05
C GLY A 683 22.93 -47.57 46.90
N LEU A 684 24.21 -47.64 46.48
CA LEU A 684 24.68 -47.05 45.24
C LEU A 684 24.18 -47.81 44.00
N GLU A 685 23.74 -49.01 44.19
CA GLU A 685 23.16 -49.90 43.20
C GLU A 685 21.75 -50.34 43.64
N ILE A 686 20.98 -50.85 42.68
CA ILE A 686 19.63 -51.38 42.95
C ILE A 686 19.71 -52.50 43.99
N THR A 687 18.93 -52.32 45.03
CA THR A 687 18.80 -53.33 46.05
C THR A 687 17.51 -54.11 45.84
N GLU A 688 17.62 -55.41 45.64
CA GLU A 688 16.48 -56.31 45.46
C GLU A 688 16.43 -57.32 46.63
N GLY A 689 15.25 -57.69 46.98
CA GLY A 689 15.07 -58.69 48.03
C GLY A 689 13.65 -59.18 48.11
N ASP A 690 13.52 -60.31 48.79
CA ASP A 690 12.21 -60.90 49.07
C ASP A 690 12.13 -61.39 50.52
N ALA A 691 10.92 -61.45 50.98
CA ALA A 691 10.61 -62.07 52.30
C ALA A 691 9.33 -62.86 52.16
N VAL A 692 9.28 -63.88 53.00
CA VAL A 692 8.15 -64.81 53.03
C VAL A 692 7.43 -64.72 54.40
N MET A 693 6.11 -64.51 54.28
CA MET A 693 5.23 -64.67 55.49
C MET A 693 4.53 -66.02 55.38
N ALA A 694 4.78 -66.88 56.34
CA ALA A 694 4.10 -68.15 56.47
C ALA A 694 2.74 -67.97 57.17
N ILE A 695 1.72 -68.62 56.66
CA ILE A 695 0.35 -68.62 57.21
C ILE A 695 0.01 -70.06 57.53
N GLU A 696 -0.06 -70.40 58.85
CA GLU A 696 -0.36 -71.72 59.25
C GLU A 696 -1.88 -72.02 59.17
N THR A 697 -2.23 -73.27 58.80
CA THR A 697 -3.63 -73.69 58.75
C THR A 697 -4.17 -73.75 60.19
N PRO A 698 -5.29 -73.11 60.47
CA PRO A 698 -5.88 -73.12 61.80
C PRO A 698 -6.20 -74.53 62.30
N GLU A 699 -5.92 -74.80 63.58
CA GLU A 699 -6.35 -76.04 64.23
C GLU A 699 -7.86 -76.01 64.52
N ASN A 700 -8.55 -77.17 64.41
CA ASN A 700 -9.98 -77.29 64.72
C ASN A 700 -10.98 -76.45 63.95
N ILE A 701 -10.71 -76.19 62.67
CA ILE A 701 -11.56 -75.43 61.79
C ILE A 701 -12.85 -76.20 61.44
N GLN A 702 -13.98 -75.52 61.48
CA GLN A 702 -15.26 -76.07 60.97
C GLN A 702 -15.27 -76.11 59.44
N ALA A 703 -16.05 -77.04 58.88
CA ALA A 703 -16.16 -77.12 57.41
C ALA A 703 -16.77 -75.83 56.84
N GLY A 704 -16.13 -75.28 55.86
CA GLY A 704 -16.58 -74.03 55.20
C GLY A 704 -15.44 -73.34 54.46
N THR A 705 -15.79 -72.30 53.76
CA THR A 705 -14.85 -71.38 53.09
C THR A 705 -14.62 -70.19 54.04
N TYR A 706 -13.37 -69.79 54.27
CA TYR A 706 -12.98 -68.66 55.11
C TYR A 706 -12.20 -67.62 54.35
N THR A 707 -12.37 -66.35 54.70
CA THR A 707 -11.64 -65.21 54.12
C THR A 707 -11.11 -64.31 55.24
N GLY A 708 -9.95 -63.73 54.98
CA GLY A 708 -9.34 -62.70 55.84
C GLY A 708 -8.54 -61.72 55.02
N ASN A 709 -8.30 -60.55 55.53
CA ASN A 709 -7.59 -59.46 54.82
C ASN A 709 -6.27 -59.16 55.53
N LEU A 710 -5.16 -59.17 54.80
CA LEU A 710 -3.87 -58.64 55.21
C LEU A 710 -3.67 -57.26 54.55
N VAL A 711 -3.34 -56.25 55.31
CA VAL A 711 -3.02 -54.92 54.84
C VAL A 711 -1.56 -54.61 55.20
N PHE A 712 -0.83 -54.14 54.21
CA PHE A 712 0.59 -53.80 54.35
C PHE A 712 0.79 -52.28 54.31
N SER A 713 1.72 -51.81 55.11
CA SER A 713 2.28 -50.47 55.08
C SER A 713 3.61 -50.49 54.35
N ILE A 714 3.78 -49.62 53.37
CA ILE A 714 5.03 -49.43 52.66
C ILE A 714 5.60 -48.10 53.13
N ASN A 715 6.79 -48.10 53.71
CA ASN A 715 7.49 -46.92 54.17
C ASN A 715 8.78 -46.75 53.36
N TYR A 716 9.05 -45.53 52.97
CA TYR A 716 10.24 -45.15 52.21
C TYR A 716 10.89 -43.96 52.93
N GLU A 717 11.83 -44.21 53.88
CA GLU A 717 12.39 -43.23 54.81
C GLU A 717 13.90 -43.15 54.77
#